data_f1eebc8f9351e9905f94291993dd7987
#
_entry.id   f1eebc8f9351e9905f94291993dd7987
#
_cell.length_a   1.000
_cell.length_b   1.000
_cell.length_c   1.000
_cell.angle_alpha   90.00
_cell.angle_beta   90.00
_cell.angle_gamma   90.00
#
_symmetry.space_group_name_H-M   'P 1'
#
loop_
_entity.id
_entity.type
_entity.pdbx_description
1 polymer ?
#
loop_
_entity_poly.entity_id
_entity_poly.type
_entity_poly.pdbx_seq_one_letter_code
_entity_poly.pdbx_strand_id
1 'polypeptide(L)'
;MTQEEKMNGGQEYSASNIQVLEGLEAVRKRPAMYIGDISEKGLHHLVYEVVDNSIDEALAGYCDHIEVFINEDNSITVQDNGRGIPVDFHEKEQKSALEVVMTVLHAGGKFDKGSYKVSGGLHGVGVSCVNALSTHMTTNVFRNGKVYQQEYSCGKPLYSVKEVGESDRTGTRQTFWPDGNIFTTTVYKYETLQNRLRELAYLNKGITITLTDLREKDEEGNARTETFHSEEGVKEFVRFLNNQNNNTPLIDDVIYLNTEKQGVPIEIAIMYNTGYRENLYSYVNNINTIEGGTHVVGFRTALTRVLKKYAEENNAKAIEKAKIEIQGEDFREGLVTVISVKVAEPQFEGQTKTKLGNSEISGAVNQAVGEALNNYLEEHPKEAKQIVDKVILAATARIAARKARETVQRKSPMGGGGMPGKLADCSSRVPEECELYLVEGDSAGGSAKQGRSRATQAILPLRGKILNVEKAMWHKAFESDEVNNIITALGVRFGVDGDEDSKKANIDKLRYHKVIIMADADVDGAHIATLVMTLFYRYMPEIIQAGHLYIANPPLYKCSKGKISEYCYNDEERLAFIEKYADGNEGGIHTQRYKGLGEMNPEQLWETTMNPETRYLKQVTIENAAETDYIFSMLMGDDVAPRREFIEKNATYANIDA
;
A
#
# COMPACT_ATOMS: atom_id res chain seq x y z
N MET A 1 -49.31 -29.38 14.62
CA MET A 1 -48.32 -28.42 15.13
C MET A 1 -47.60 -29.10 16.24
N THR A 2 -46.45 -29.65 15.93
CA THR A 2 -45.63 -30.47 16.82
C THR A 2 -44.64 -29.62 17.59
N GLN A 3 -44.27 -30.05 18.76
CA GLN A 3 -43.41 -29.39 19.75
C GLN A 3 -41.94 -29.16 19.30
N GLU A 4 -41.61 -29.37 18.04
CA GLU A 4 -40.25 -29.21 17.48
C GLU A 4 -39.97 -27.82 16.85
N GLU A 5 -40.96 -26.93 16.76
CA GLU A 5 -40.79 -25.58 16.17
C GLU A 5 -40.36 -24.47 17.21
N LYS A 6 -39.94 -24.86 18.39
CA LYS A 6 -39.52 -23.90 19.45
C LYS A 6 -38.03 -23.88 19.81
N MET A 7 -37.15 -24.32 18.93
CA MET A 7 -35.70 -24.26 19.16
C MET A 7 -34.91 -23.44 18.13
N ASN A 8 -35.49 -22.34 17.63
CA ASN A 8 -34.74 -21.24 17.02
C ASN A 8 -35.09 -19.95 17.76
N GLY A 9 -34.61 -19.85 19.02
CA GLY A 9 -34.66 -18.63 19.80
C GLY A 9 -33.67 -17.62 19.25
N GLY A 10 -33.99 -16.96 18.13
CA GLY A 10 -33.35 -15.72 17.74
C GLY A 10 -33.53 -14.74 18.90
N GLN A 11 -32.44 -14.28 19.51
CA GLN A 11 -32.49 -13.20 20.47
C GLN A 11 -33.25 -12.04 19.83
N GLU A 12 -34.37 -11.67 20.42
CA GLU A 12 -35.23 -10.57 19.95
C GLU A 12 -34.37 -9.29 19.96
N TYR A 13 -34.17 -8.66 18.79
CA TYR A 13 -33.42 -7.42 18.69
C TYR A 13 -34.22 -6.31 19.37
N SER A 14 -33.78 -5.94 20.57
CA SER A 14 -34.44 -4.95 21.44
C SER A 14 -33.45 -3.84 21.81
N ALA A 15 -33.94 -2.77 22.40
CA ALA A 15 -33.14 -1.65 22.87
C ALA A 15 -32.00 -2.07 23.80
N SER A 16 -32.14 -3.18 24.53
CA SER A 16 -31.09 -3.75 25.40
C SER A 16 -29.93 -4.34 24.64
N ASN A 17 -30.09 -4.62 23.34
CA ASN A 17 -29.00 -5.12 22.46
C ASN A 17 -28.17 -3.98 21.86
N ILE A 18 -28.59 -2.72 22.01
CA ILE A 18 -27.87 -1.55 21.55
C ILE A 18 -26.83 -1.18 22.60
N GLN A 19 -25.55 -1.43 22.31
CA GLN A 19 -24.44 -1.02 23.16
C GLN A 19 -23.92 0.33 22.68
N VAL A 20 -23.89 1.32 23.55
CA VAL A 20 -23.20 2.60 23.32
C VAL A 20 -21.78 2.43 23.86
N LEU A 21 -20.79 2.56 22.98
CA LEU A 21 -19.37 2.54 23.34
C LEU A 21 -18.88 3.98 23.44
N GLU A 22 -18.34 4.35 24.59
CA GLU A 22 -17.83 5.69 24.84
C GLU A 22 -16.30 5.74 24.79
N GLY A 23 -15.77 6.83 24.22
CA GLY A 23 -14.35 7.15 24.24
C GLY A 23 -13.45 6.07 23.63
N LEU A 24 -12.35 5.77 24.32
CA LEU A 24 -11.30 4.84 23.84
C LEU A 24 -11.70 3.36 23.90
N GLU A 25 -12.78 3.01 24.58
CA GLU A 25 -13.29 1.62 24.55
C GLU A 25 -13.82 1.25 23.17
N ALA A 26 -14.38 2.21 22.43
CA ALA A 26 -14.80 2.01 21.04
C ALA A 26 -13.61 1.65 20.14
N VAL A 27 -12.46 2.30 20.34
CA VAL A 27 -11.21 2.04 19.60
C VAL A 27 -10.73 0.61 19.86
N ARG A 28 -10.67 0.20 21.12
CA ARG A 28 -10.22 -1.17 21.50
C ARG A 28 -11.14 -2.27 20.96
N LYS A 29 -12.45 -1.99 20.91
CA LYS A 29 -13.45 -2.98 20.44
C LYS A 29 -13.51 -3.09 18.91
N ARG A 30 -13.17 -2.02 18.19
CA ARG A 30 -13.18 -1.94 16.72
C ARG A 30 -11.93 -1.23 16.19
N PRO A 31 -10.71 -1.75 16.47
CA PRO A 31 -9.46 -1.08 16.14
C PRO A 31 -9.32 -0.82 14.63
N ALA A 32 -9.75 -1.74 13.79
CA ALA A 32 -9.67 -1.61 12.34
C ALA A 32 -10.44 -0.39 11.77
N MET A 33 -11.46 0.12 12.48
CA MET A 33 -12.16 1.35 12.07
C MET A 33 -11.27 2.61 12.19
N TYR A 34 -10.24 2.58 13.05
CA TYR A 34 -9.40 3.73 13.35
C TYR A 34 -8.02 3.63 12.69
N ILE A 35 -7.43 2.43 12.66
CA ILE A 35 -6.08 2.17 12.13
C ILE A 35 -6.08 1.30 10.86
N GLY A 36 -7.27 0.96 10.32
CA GLY A 36 -7.45 0.22 9.07
C GLY A 36 -7.27 -1.28 9.19
N ASP A 37 -6.35 -1.77 10.01
CA ASP A 37 -5.99 -3.17 10.14
C ASP A 37 -5.43 -3.46 11.55
N ILE A 38 -5.40 -4.74 11.95
CA ILE A 38 -4.78 -5.22 13.21
C ILE A 38 -3.58 -6.15 12.94
N SER A 39 -3.20 -6.30 11.69
CA SER A 39 -1.99 -7.03 11.29
C SER A 39 -0.74 -6.17 11.41
N GLU A 40 0.37 -6.61 10.83
CA GLU A 40 1.62 -5.87 10.75
C GLU A 40 1.43 -4.42 10.28
N LYS A 41 0.53 -4.20 9.31
CA LYS A 41 0.23 -2.86 8.78
C LYS A 41 -0.34 -1.93 9.86
N GLY A 42 -1.37 -2.36 10.57
CA GLY A 42 -1.96 -1.59 11.66
C GLY A 42 -0.99 -1.35 12.80
N LEU A 43 -0.08 -2.32 13.06
CA LEU A 43 0.99 -2.16 14.04
C LEU A 43 1.92 -0.99 13.68
N HIS A 44 2.43 -0.94 12.45
CA HIS A 44 3.30 0.13 11.98
C HIS A 44 2.57 1.48 11.91
N HIS A 45 1.27 1.47 11.64
CA HIS A 45 0.45 2.69 11.62
C HIS A 45 0.45 3.43 12.97
N LEU A 46 0.57 2.72 14.10
CA LEU A 46 0.74 3.36 15.41
C LEU A 46 1.97 4.27 15.45
N VAL A 47 3.07 3.84 14.85
CA VAL A 47 4.31 4.64 14.79
C VAL A 47 4.07 5.87 13.90
N TYR A 48 3.41 5.69 12.76
CA TYR A 48 3.12 6.78 11.83
C TYR A 48 2.27 7.88 12.48
N GLU A 49 1.25 7.53 13.27
CA GLU A 49 0.43 8.50 13.97
C GLU A 49 1.22 9.35 14.99
N VAL A 50 2.20 8.77 15.64
CA VAL A 50 3.06 9.52 16.59
C VAL A 50 4.08 10.37 15.85
N VAL A 51 4.74 9.83 14.82
CA VAL A 51 5.72 10.56 14.00
C VAL A 51 5.05 11.71 13.25
N ASP A 52 3.84 11.51 12.70
CA ASP A 52 3.09 12.55 11.98
C ASP A 52 2.76 13.75 12.90
N ASN A 53 2.62 13.55 14.22
CA ASN A 53 2.47 14.65 15.16
C ASN A 53 3.75 15.49 15.28
N SER A 54 4.92 14.83 15.28
CA SER A 54 6.23 15.52 15.27
C SER A 54 6.48 16.24 13.94
N ILE A 55 6.05 15.64 12.82
CA ILE A 55 6.06 16.27 11.50
C ILE A 55 5.13 17.50 11.43
N ASP A 56 3.97 17.46 12.08
CA ASP A 56 3.08 18.62 12.16
C ASP A 56 3.73 19.78 12.95
N GLU A 57 4.52 19.49 13.99
CA GLU A 57 5.36 20.50 14.66
C GLU A 57 6.45 21.06 13.72
N ALA A 58 7.04 20.21 12.86
CA ALA A 58 8.00 20.66 11.86
C ALA A 58 7.35 21.54 10.78
N LEU A 59 6.16 21.19 10.29
CA LEU A 59 5.39 22.01 9.36
C LEU A 59 4.97 23.36 9.96
N ALA A 60 4.79 23.41 11.29
CA ALA A 60 4.54 24.64 12.02
C ALA A 60 5.84 25.45 12.29
N GLY A 61 7.01 24.92 11.94
CA GLY A 61 8.32 25.59 12.07
C GLY A 61 8.96 25.46 13.46
N TYR A 62 8.54 24.51 14.29
CA TYR A 62 9.01 24.37 15.66
C TYR A 62 9.84 23.10 15.92
N CYS A 63 9.93 22.19 14.95
CA CYS A 63 10.68 20.95 15.07
C CYS A 63 11.58 20.75 13.84
N ASP A 64 12.83 20.35 14.06
CA ASP A 64 13.80 20.03 13.00
C ASP A 64 14.50 18.69 13.24
N HIS A 65 14.27 18.05 14.39
CA HIS A 65 14.87 16.77 14.74
C HIS A 65 13.86 15.81 15.37
N ILE A 66 13.76 14.59 14.80
CA ILE A 66 12.91 13.51 15.29
C ILE A 66 13.75 12.25 15.43
N GLU A 67 13.64 11.58 16.58
CA GLU A 67 14.31 10.32 16.85
C GLU A 67 13.26 9.23 17.06
N VAL A 68 13.42 8.09 16.38
CA VAL A 68 12.56 6.92 16.50
C VAL A 68 13.40 5.72 16.92
N PHE A 69 13.02 5.06 17.99
CA PHE A 69 13.71 3.89 18.52
C PHE A 69 12.77 2.68 18.51
N ILE A 70 13.25 1.58 17.96
CA ILE A 70 12.68 0.24 18.19
C ILE A 70 13.42 -0.31 19.38
N ASN A 71 12.76 -0.43 20.51
CA ASN A 71 13.39 -0.85 21.76
C ASN A 71 13.57 -2.38 21.81
N GLU A 72 14.44 -2.88 22.69
CA GLU A 72 14.76 -4.31 22.83
C GLU A 72 13.51 -5.17 23.13
N ASP A 73 12.51 -4.60 23.77
CA ASP A 73 11.24 -5.24 24.12
C ASP A 73 10.12 -5.06 23.07
N ASN A 74 10.48 -4.62 21.85
CA ASN A 74 9.55 -4.26 20.77
C ASN A 74 8.57 -3.13 21.13
N SER A 75 8.86 -2.29 22.11
CA SER A 75 8.18 -1.01 22.24
C SER A 75 8.79 0.01 21.29
N ILE A 76 8.05 1.08 21.01
CA ILE A 76 8.55 2.21 20.19
C ILE A 76 8.69 3.45 21.06
N THR A 77 9.79 4.15 20.87
CA THR A 77 9.98 5.50 21.40
C THR A 77 10.09 6.49 20.23
N VAL A 78 9.26 7.52 20.25
CA VAL A 78 9.38 8.67 19.33
C VAL A 78 9.66 9.91 20.17
N GLN A 79 10.69 10.66 19.79
CA GLN A 79 11.07 11.90 20.45
C GLN A 79 11.25 13.00 19.41
N ASP A 80 10.72 14.18 19.68
CA ASP A 80 10.92 15.38 18.88
C ASP A 80 11.48 16.53 19.73
N ASN A 81 11.95 17.57 19.05
CA ASN A 81 12.39 18.82 19.65
C ASN A 81 11.41 19.98 19.40
N GLY A 82 10.12 19.69 19.21
CA GLY A 82 9.06 20.66 19.02
C GLY A 82 8.73 21.47 20.27
N ARG A 83 7.55 22.12 20.30
CA ARG A 83 7.11 22.94 21.45
C ARG A 83 6.74 22.14 22.69
N GLY A 84 6.50 20.84 22.55
CA GLY A 84 5.91 19.98 23.57
C GLY A 84 4.39 20.18 23.70
N ILE A 85 3.67 19.10 23.93
CA ILE A 85 2.20 19.12 24.14
C ILE A 85 1.89 20.03 25.35
N PRO A 86 0.87 20.92 25.28
CA PRO A 86 0.45 21.72 26.44
C PRO A 86 0.08 20.83 27.62
N VAL A 87 0.50 21.25 28.83
CA VAL A 87 0.23 20.54 30.09
C VAL A 87 -0.70 21.33 31.01
N ASP A 88 -1.06 22.55 30.59
CA ASP A 88 -1.94 23.44 31.34
C ASP A 88 -3.32 22.80 31.55
N PHE A 89 -4.05 23.28 32.57
CA PHE A 89 -5.36 22.78 32.90
C PHE A 89 -6.41 23.24 31.87
N HIS A 90 -7.15 22.28 31.32
CA HIS A 90 -8.24 22.53 30.36
C HIS A 90 -9.56 22.67 31.11
N GLU A 91 -10.07 23.89 31.24
CA GLU A 91 -11.24 24.20 32.08
C GLU A 91 -12.49 23.41 31.70
N LYS A 92 -12.75 23.19 30.42
CA LYS A 92 -13.96 22.49 29.94
C LYS A 92 -13.93 21.00 30.28
N GLU A 93 -12.78 20.37 30.11
CA GLU A 93 -12.61 18.92 30.32
C GLU A 93 -12.18 18.57 31.76
N GLN A 94 -11.88 19.59 32.61
CA GLN A 94 -11.44 19.43 34.01
C GLN A 94 -10.21 18.50 34.16
N LYS A 95 -9.30 18.55 33.19
CA LYS A 95 -8.09 17.73 33.08
C LYS A 95 -6.96 18.56 32.50
N SER A 96 -5.71 18.05 32.55
CA SER A 96 -4.62 18.67 31.80
C SER A 96 -4.83 18.56 30.29
N ALA A 97 -4.34 19.53 29.52
CA ALA A 97 -4.42 19.47 28.06
C ALA A 97 -3.73 18.20 27.50
N LEU A 98 -2.62 17.77 28.12
CA LEU A 98 -1.96 16.50 27.80
C LEU A 98 -2.92 15.33 27.95
N GLU A 99 -3.60 15.21 29.10
CA GLU A 99 -4.55 14.12 29.33
C GLU A 99 -5.73 14.17 28.35
N VAL A 100 -6.22 15.36 28.00
CA VAL A 100 -7.28 15.52 27.00
C VAL A 100 -6.82 14.98 25.64
N VAL A 101 -5.66 15.39 25.15
CA VAL A 101 -5.09 14.93 23.86
C VAL A 101 -4.89 13.41 23.84
N MET A 102 -4.49 12.83 24.96
CA MET A 102 -4.17 11.40 25.06
C MET A 102 -5.39 10.50 25.28
N THR A 103 -6.51 11.03 25.80
CA THR A 103 -7.64 10.20 26.25
C THR A 103 -8.98 10.56 25.64
N VAL A 104 -9.10 11.70 24.96
CA VAL A 104 -10.36 12.14 24.36
C VAL A 104 -10.24 12.09 22.83
N LEU A 105 -11.19 11.40 22.19
CA LEU A 105 -11.29 11.38 20.74
C LEU A 105 -11.76 12.76 20.23
N HIS A 106 -11.26 13.13 19.05
CA HIS A 106 -11.57 14.42 18.43
C HIS A 106 -11.17 15.64 19.27
N ALA A 107 -10.04 15.51 20.01
CA ALA A 107 -9.44 16.58 20.78
C ALA A 107 -8.03 16.88 20.24
N GLY A 108 -7.67 18.15 20.20
CA GLY A 108 -6.32 18.58 19.81
C GLY A 108 -6.25 20.00 19.28
N GLY A 109 -5.05 20.62 19.32
CA GLY A 109 -4.79 21.97 18.85
C GLY A 109 -4.88 22.15 17.31
N LYS A 110 -5.00 21.07 16.56
CA LYS A 110 -5.08 21.08 15.09
C LYS A 110 -6.45 21.54 14.55
N PHE A 111 -7.46 21.63 15.39
CA PHE A 111 -8.74 22.27 15.08
C PHE A 111 -8.69 23.80 15.12
N ASP A 112 -7.64 24.37 15.73
CA ASP A 112 -7.39 25.81 15.75
C ASP A 112 -6.43 26.23 14.63
N LYS A 113 -6.95 26.97 13.65
CA LYS A 113 -6.16 27.50 12.51
C LYS A 113 -5.04 28.46 12.91
N GLY A 114 -5.11 29.02 14.13
CA GLY A 114 -4.05 29.88 14.67
C GLY A 114 -2.82 29.09 15.07
N SER A 115 -2.97 27.85 15.50
CA SER A 115 -1.90 26.98 15.98
C SER A 115 -1.24 26.15 14.88
N TYR A 116 -2.03 25.68 13.89
CA TYR A 116 -1.54 24.89 12.74
C TYR A 116 -2.26 25.33 11.47
N LYS A 117 -1.53 25.95 10.53
CA LYS A 117 -2.09 26.34 9.22
C LYS A 117 -2.34 25.13 8.32
N VAL A 118 -1.49 24.12 8.44
CA VAL A 118 -1.52 22.86 7.70
C VAL A 118 -1.14 21.74 8.65
N SER A 119 -1.85 20.63 8.62
CA SER A 119 -1.50 19.42 9.38
C SER A 119 -1.90 18.16 8.64
N GLY A 120 -1.19 17.06 8.85
CA GLY A 120 -1.56 15.72 8.40
C GLY A 120 -2.64 15.10 9.30
N GLY A 121 -2.62 15.42 10.58
CA GLY A 121 -3.59 14.96 11.56
C GLY A 121 -4.88 15.79 11.53
N LEU A 122 -5.93 15.28 10.89
CA LEU A 122 -7.19 16.00 10.66
C LEU A 122 -8.28 15.73 11.70
N HIS A 123 -8.27 14.55 12.29
CA HIS A 123 -9.41 14.05 13.07
C HIS A 123 -9.21 14.16 14.60
N GLY A 124 -7.99 14.47 15.06
CA GLY A 124 -7.67 14.56 16.49
C GLY A 124 -7.84 13.21 17.21
N VAL A 125 -7.56 12.10 16.54
CA VAL A 125 -7.73 10.74 17.10
C VAL A 125 -6.45 9.92 17.12
N GLY A 126 -5.40 10.29 16.38
CA GLY A 126 -4.23 9.44 16.14
C GLY A 126 -3.56 8.99 17.43
N VAL A 127 -3.01 9.90 18.23
CA VAL A 127 -2.28 9.54 19.45
C VAL A 127 -3.18 8.91 20.52
N SER A 128 -4.45 9.29 20.60
CA SER A 128 -5.40 8.68 21.52
C SER A 128 -5.73 7.24 21.12
N CYS A 129 -5.73 6.93 19.81
CA CYS A 129 -5.83 5.56 19.30
C CYS A 129 -4.58 4.75 19.65
N VAL A 130 -3.36 5.30 19.49
CA VAL A 130 -2.11 4.65 19.91
C VAL A 130 -2.17 4.30 21.40
N ASN A 131 -2.57 5.25 22.23
CA ASN A 131 -2.75 5.03 23.67
C ASN A 131 -3.77 3.92 23.97
N ALA A 132 -4.92 3.94 23.31
CA ALA A 132 -5.96 2.93 23.49
C ALA A 132 -5.50 1.51 23.10
N LEU A 133 -4.69 1.40 22.05
CA LEU A 133 -4.23 0.13 21.47
C LEU A 133 -2.89 -0.35 22.05
N SER A 134 -2.38 0.33 23.08
CA SER A 134 -1.17 -0.04 23.82
C SER A 134 -1.52 -0.59 25.21
N THR A 135 -0.80 -1.60 25.65
CA THR A 135 -0.90 -2.11 27.04
C THR A 135 -0.39 -1.07 28.03
N HIS A 136 0.65 -0.35 27.63
CA HIS A 136 1.26 0.72 28.41
C HIS A 136 1.72 1.84 27.47
N MET A 137 1.66 3.09 27.92
CA MET A 137 2.20 4.24 27.22
C MET A 137 2.72 5.26 28.21
N THR A 138 3.93 5.79 27.94
CA THR A 138 4.56 6.86 28.72
C THR A 138 4.74 8.08 27.84
N THR A 139 4.24 9.23 28.27
CA THR A 139 4.47 10.51 27.60
C THR A 139 5.25 11.44 28.50
N ASN A 140 6.41 11.89 28.03
CA ASN A 140 7.21 12.94 28.65
C ASN A 140 7.12 14.19 27.78
N VAL A 141 6.81 15.31 28.40
CA VAL A 141 6.76 16.62 27.74
C VAL A 141 7.83 17.53 28.34
N PHE A 142 8.67 18.08 27.46
CA PHE A 142 9.73 19.01 27.79
C PHE A 142 9.25 20.41 27.40
N ARG A 143 8.90 21.21 28.41
CA ARG A 143 8.29 22.52 28.18
C ARG A 143 8.54 23.48 29.36
N ASN A 144 8.81 24.72 29.07
CA ASN A 144 9.02 25.79 30.07
C ASN A 144 10.10 25.48 31.12
N GLY A 145 11.21 24.82 30.69
CA GLY A 145 12.31 24.46 31.58
C GLY A 145 12.05 23.22 32.45
N LYS A 146 10.92 22.52 32.25
CA LYS A 146 10.49 21.41 33.09
C LYS A 146 10.20 20.16 32.26
N VAL A 147 10.25 19.01 32.94
CA VAL A 147 9.82 17.71 32.39
C VAL A 147 8.54 17.29 33.08
N TYR A 148 7.50 17.13 32.28
CA TYR A 148 6.20 16.59 32.72
C TYR A 148 6.04 15.17 32.24
N GLN A 149 5.46 14.31 33.07
CA GLN A 149 5.22 12.90 32.72
C GLN A 149 3.77 12.50 33.07
N GLN A 150 3.21 11.68 32.20
CA GLN A 150 1.98 10.96 32.45
C GLN A 150 2.06 9.57 31.80
N GLU A 151 1.57 8.56 32.52
CA GLU A 151 1.54 7.18 32.05
C GLU A 151 0.10 6.68 31.93
N TYR A 152 -0.07 5.74 31.00
CA TYR A 152 -1.38 5.21 30.64
C TYR A 152 -1.31 3.69 30.53
N SER A 153 -2.43 3.04 30.82
CA SER A 153 -2.63 1.62 30.56
C SER A 153 -3.93 1.44 29.79
N CYS A 154 -3.83 0.83 28.60
CA CYS A 154 -4.99 0.58 27.73
C CYS A 154 -5.87 1.84 27.52
N GLY A 155 -5.24 3.00 27.33
CA GLY A 155 -5.90 4.27 27.12
C GLY A 155 -6.34 5.01 28.41
N LYS A 156 -6.18 4.43 29.59
CA LYS A 156 -6.57 5.04 30.87
C LYS A 156 -5.36 5.63 31.58
N PRO A 157 -5.40 6.89 32.06
CA PRO A 157 -4.30 7.45 32.81
C PRO A 157 -4.11 6.74 34.14
N LEU A 158 -2.87 6.44 34.49
CA LEU A 158 -2.52 5.82 35.78
C LEU A 158 -2.46 6.87 36.92
N TYR A 159 -2.17 8.11 36.54
CA TYR A 159 -2.13 9.26 37.44
C TYR A 159 -2.24 10.55 36.61
N SER A 160 -2.58 11.66 37.25
CA SER A 160 -2.60 12.96 36.62
C SER A 160 -1.18 13.41 36.25
N VAL A 161 -1.04 14.25 35.20
CA VAL A 161 0.27 14.78 34.79
C VAL A 161 1.03 15.34 36.00
N LYS A 162 2.32 15.01 36.11
CA LYS A 162 3.21 15.48 37.19
C LYS A 162 4.53 15.99 36.64
N GLU A 163 5.09 16.97 37.30
CA GLU A 163 6.46 17.41 37.08
C GLU A 163 7.43 16.37 37.67
N VAL A 164 8.41 15.94 36.86
CA VAL A 164 9.38 14.91 37.25
C VAL A 164 10.83 15.38 37.20
N GLY A 165 11.08 16.56 36.69
CA GLY A 165 12.43 17.15 36.62
C GLY A 165 12.50 18.46 35.87
N GLU A 166 13.72 18.97 35.70
CA GLU A 166 14.03 20.13 34.91
C GLU A 166 14.77 19.73 33.63
N SER A 167 14.60 20.48 32.54
CA SER A 167 15.28 20.24 31.26
C SER A 167 15.38 21.53 30.45
N ASP A 168 16.53 21.76 29.85
CA ASP A 168 16.71 22.83 28.86
C ASP A 168 16.15 22.50 27.48
N ARG A 169 15.70 21.23 27.27
CA ARG A 169 15.10 20.78 26.02
C ARG A 169 13.64 21.21 25.93
N THR A 170 13.15 21.32 24.69
CA THR A 170 11.71 21.35 24.38
C THR A 170 11.35 20.12 23.55
N GLY A 171 10.07 19.75 23.52
CA GLY A 171 9.58 18.66 22.69
C GLY A 171 8.70 17.66 23.43
N THR A 172 8.42 16.56 22.75
CA THR A 172 7.63 15.44 23.30
C THR A 172 8.37 14.14 23.08
N ARG A 173 8.38 13.28 24.10
CA ARG A 173 8.86 11.89 24.00
C ARG A 173 7.73 10.96 24.39
N GLN A 174 7.39 10.05 23.48
CA GLN A 174 6.34 9.05 23.68
C GLN A 174 6.91 7.66 23.52
N THR A 175 6.70 6.81 24.51
CA THR A 175 7.06 5.38 24.45
C THR A 175 5.79 4.56 24.62
N PHE A 176 5.53 3.60 23.76
CA PHE A 176 4.33 2.79 23.79
C PHE A 176 4.58 1.32 23.46
N TRP A 177 3.80 0.44 24.10
CA TRP A 177 3.85 -1.01 23.98
C TRP A 177 2.56 -1.50 23.34
N PRO A 178 2.58 -2.00 22.12
CA PRO A 178 1.36 -2.47 21.44
C PRO A 178 0.73 -3.65 22.18
N ASP A 179 -0.60 -3.72 22.16
CA ASP A 179 -1.34 -4.77 22.86
C ASP A 179 -1.43 -6.05 22.02
N GLY A 180 -0.69 -7.10 22.41
CA GLY A 180 -0.68 -8.42 21.76
C GLY A 180 -2.02 -9.17 21.79
N ASN A 181 -3.01 -8.71 22.58
CA ASN A 181 -4.37 -9.25 22.52
C ASN A 181 -5.20 -8.62 21.38
N ILE A 182 -4.72 -7.55 20.77
CA ILE A 182 -5.39 -6.84 19.68
C ILE A 182 -4.68 -7.12 18.35
N PHE A 183 -3.34 -6.98 18.36
CA PHE A 183 -2.55 -7.16 17.14
C PHE A 183 -2.16 -8.61 16.93
N THR A 184 -2.15 -9.06 15.68
CA THR A 184 -1.70 -10.40 15.29
C THR A 184 -0.19 -10.59 15.46
N THR A 185 0.56 -9.50 15.48
CA THR A 185 2.01 -9.43 15.79
C THR A 185 2.31 -8.14 16.52
N THR A 186 3.34 -8.14 17.36
CA THR A 186 3.88 -6.96 18.05
C THR A 186 5.32 -6.66 17.65
N VAL A 187 5.83 -7.37 16.63
CA VAL A 187 7.20 -7.21 16.15
C VAL A 187 7.25 -6.20 15.01
N TYR A 188 7.95 -5.10 15.22
CA TYR A 188 8.15 -4.06 14.21
C TYR A 188 9.24 -4.46 13.22
N LYS A 189 9.03 -4.16 11.94
CA LYS A 189 10.03 -4.31 10.88
C LYS A 189 10.79 -3.00 10.67
N TYR A 190 12.11 -3.07 10.75
CA TYR A 190 12.98 -1.92 10.57
C TYR A 190 12.78 -1.29 9.18
N GLU A 191 12.78 -2.11 8.13
CA GLU A 191 12.68 -1.67 6.74
C GLU A 191 11.39 -0.90 6.45
N THR A 192 10.27 -1.32 7.04
CA THR A 192 8.97 -0.65 6.89
C THR A 192 9.01 0.75 7.48
N LEU A 193 9.59 0.92 8.68
CA LEU A 193 9.79 2.24 9.29
C LEU A 193 10.81 3.07 8.53
N GLN A 194 11.94 2.46 8.12
CA GLN A 194 13.01 3.09 7.35
C GLN A 194 12.48 3.78 6.10
N ASN A 195 11.68 3.08 5.31
CA ASN A 195 11.13 3.61 4.06
C ASN A 195 10.21 4.81 4.31
N ARG A 196 9.32 4.71 5.30
CA ARG A 196 8.41 5.80 5.63
C ARG A 196 9.13 7.03 6.18
N LEU A 197 10.12 6.85 7.06
CA LEU A 197 10.88 7.95 7.64
C LEU A 197 11.76 8.66 6.60
N ARG A 198 12.34 7.91 5.67
CA ARG A 198 13.07 8.46 4.52
C ARG A 198 12.17 9.31 3.63
N GLU A 199 10.97 8.81 3.31
CA GLU A 199 9.96 9.55 2.55
C GLU A 199 9.58 10.87 3.23
N LEU A 200 9.34 10.84 4.55
CA LEU A 200 9.03 12.04 5.33
C LEU A 200 10.17 13.06 5.35
N ALA A 201 11.43 12.61 5.38
CA ALA A 201 12.59 13.51 5.30
C ALA A 201 12.67 14.23 3.94
N TYR A 202 12.36 13.54 2.84
CA TYR A 202 12.29 14.16 1.51
C TYR A 202 11.11 15.12 1.37
N LEU A 203 9.96 14.81 1.95
CA LEU A 203 8.76 15.66 1.87
C LEU A 203 8.84 16.91 2.77
N ASN A 204 9.77 16.93 3.72
CA ASN A 204 9.96 18.03 4.67
C ASN A 204 11.42 18.44 4.68
N LYS A 205 11.81 19.23 3.67
CA LYS A 205 13.16 19.73 3.48
C LYS A 205 13.74 20.33 4.77
N GLY A 206 14.96 19.91 5.12
CA GLY A 206 15.72 20.41 6.26
C GLY A 206 15.43 19.72 7.60
N ILE A 207 14.43 18.82 7.67
CA ILE A 207 14.23 17.98 8.86
C ILE A 207 15.26 16.85 8.93
N THR A 208 15.66 16.50 10.13
CA THR A 208 16.50 15.33 10.40
C THR A 208 15.68 14.28 11.16
N ILE A 209 15.60 13.07 10.64
CA ILE A 209 14.89 11.95 11.27
C ILE A 209 15.88 10.81 11.47
N THR A 210 16.03 10.31 12.70
CA THR A 210 16.93 9.21 13.04
C THR A 210 16.12 7.99 13.46
N LEU A 211 16.39 6.82 12.85
CA LEU A 211 15.83 5.53 13.23
C LEU A 211 16.91 4.67 13.84
N THR A 212 16.69 4.17 15.05
CA THR A 212 17.60 3.27 15.75
C THR A 212 16.88 1.99 16.15
N ASP A 213 17.42 0.84 15.78
CA ASP A 213 16.96 -0.48 16.25
C ASP A 213 17.88 -0.98 17.37
N LEU A 214 17.37 -0.98 18.59
CA LEU A 214 18.11 -1.43 19.76
C LEU A 214 18.12 -2.96 19.93
N ARG A 215 17.34 -3.69 19.15
CA ARG A 215 17.26 -5.15 19.19
C ARG A 215 18.45 -5.80 18.51
N GLU A 216 18.99 -5.14 17.45
CA GLU A 216 20.12 -5.63 16.67
C GLU A 216 21.36 -4.80 17.01
N LYS A 217 22.43 -5.49 17.38
CA LYS A 217 23.74 -4.88 17.67
C LYS A 217 24.80 -5.53 16.78
N ASP A 218 25.69 -4.71 16.25
CA ASP A 218 26.85 -5.18 15.50
C ASP A 218 27.89 -5.86 16.43
N GLU A 219 28.98 -6.36 15.85
CA GLU A 219 30.07 -7.01 16.59
C GLU A 219 30.75 -6.06 17.60
N GLU A 220 30.63 -4.74 17.42
CA GLU A 220 31.16 -3.70 18.30
C GLU A 220 30.15 -3.28 19.38
N GLY A 221 28.92 -3.81 19.32
CA GLY A 221 27.85 -3.52 20.27
C GLY A 221 27.03 -2.26 19.93
N ASN A 222 27.21 -1.67 18.75
CA ASN A 222 26.44 -0.52 18.30
C ASN A 222 25.08 -0.96 17.74
N ALA A 223 24.03 -0.22 18.07
CA ALA A 223 22.69 -0.43 17.49
C ALA A 223 22.64 0.01 16.02
N ARG A 224 21.84 -0.68 15.23
CA ARG A 224 21.57 -0.30 13.85
C ARG A 224 20.91 1.07 13.81
N THR A 225 21.58 2.07 13.28
CA THR A 225 21.10 3.47 13.25
C THR A 225 21.26 4.04 11.85
N GLU A 226 20.21 4.70 11.37
CA GLU A 226 20.22 5.45 10.10
C GLU A 226 19.58 6.82 10.29
N THR A 227 20.19 7.84 9.67
CA THR A 227 19.70 9.21 9.72
C THR A 227 19.27 9.66 8.33
N PHE A 228 18.04 10.16 8.23
CA PHE A 228 17.44 10.67 7.01
C PHE A 228 17.40 12.19 7.08
N HIS A 229 17.96 12.83 6.08
CA HIS A 229 17.97 14.28 5.93
C HIS A 229 18.03 14.62 4.44
N SER A 230 17.34 15.66 4.02
CA SER A 230 17.37 16.13 2.64
C SER A 230 17.47 17.65 2.58
N GLU A 231 18.48 18.14 1.85
CA GLU A 231 18.70 19.55 1.56
C GLU A 231 17.88 20.03 0.35
N GLU A 232 17.56 19.14 -0.57
CA GLU A 232 16.83 19.46 -1.79
C GLU A 232 15.35 19.01 -1.78
N GLY A 233 14.92 18.26 -0.77
CA GLY A 233 13.52 17.85 -0.60
C GLY A 233 13.01 16.96 -1.74
N VAL A 234 11.89 17.33 -2.35
CA VAL A 234 11.26 16.52 -3.43
C VAL A 234 12.11 16.41 -4.69
N LYS A 235 13.08 17.30 -4.92
CA LYS A 235 14.05 17.14 -6.02
C LYS A 235 14.94 15.92 -5.81
N GLU A 236 15.45 15.76 -4.60
CA GLU A 236 16.27 14.63 -4.22
C GLU A 236 15.44 13.37 -4.21
N PHE A 237 14.19 13.46 -3.78
CA PHE A 237 13.26 12.35 -3.78
C PHE A 237 12.99 11.78 -5.18
N VAL A 238 12.75 12.62 -6.18
CA VAL A 238 12.51 12.16 -7.56
C VAL A 238 13.76 11.50 -8.15
N ARG A 239 14.96 12.01 -7.82
CA ARG A 239 16.23 11.38 -8.23
C ARG A 239 16.41 10.01 -7.55
N PHE A 240 16.12 9.94 -6.25
CA PHE A 240 16.16 8.68 -5.50
C PHE A 240 15.23 7.62 -6.11
N LEU A 241 13.97 7.98 -6.40
CA LEU A 241 13.00 7.09 -7.04
C LEU A 241 13.42 6.63 -8.43
N ASN A 242 13.99 7.53 -9.23
CA ASN A 242 14.53 7.19 -10.55
C ASN A 242 15.68 6.21 -10.45
N ASN A 243 16.62 6.45 -9.50
CA ASN A 243 17.80 5.61 -9.31
C ASN A 243 17.44 4.25 -8.70
N GLN A 244 16.47 4.19 -7.80
CA GLN A 244 15.96 2.94 -7.24
C GLN A 244 15.48 1.97 -8.33
N ASN A 245 14.89 2.51 -9.38
CA ASN A 245 14.39 1.72 -10.52
C ASN A 245 15.46 1.52 -11.63
N ASN A 246 16.71 1.91 -11.37
CA ASN A 246 17.83 1.86 -12.31
C ASN A 246 17.50 2.48 -13.69
N ASN A 247 16.65 3.46 -13.70
CA ASN A 247 16.25 4.13 -14.93
C ASN A 247 17.32 5.16 -15.35
N THR A 248 17.73 5.11 -16.61
CA THR A 248 18.63 6.13 -17.18
C THR A 248 17.87 7.44 -17.37
N PRO A 249 18.29 8.54 -16.76
CA PRO A 249 17.68 9.84 -16.98
C PRO A 249 17.72 10.23 -18.46
N LEU A 250 16.65 10.83 -18.95
CA LEU A 250 16.56 11.39 -20.31
C LEU A 250 17.06 12.84 -20.34
N ILE A 251 16.89 13.54 -19.23
CA ILE A 251 17.32 14.92 -19.02
C ILE A 251 18.17 14.98 -17.75
N ASP A 252 19.18 15.85 -17.74
CA ASP A 252 20.16 15.92 -16.65
C ASP A 252 19.57 16.57 -15.38
N ASP A 253 18.74 17.61 -15.59
CA ASP A 253 18.14 18.37 -14.50
C ASP A 253 16.70 17.95 -14.20
N VAL A 254 16.32 18.10 -12.91
CA VAL A 254 14.96 17.91 -12.44
C VAL A 254 14.14 19.17 -12.74
N ILE A 255 13.04 19.03 -13.44
CA ILE A 255 12.05 20.10 -13.61
C ILE A 255 11.37 20.29 -12.24
N TYR A 256 11.60 21.44 -11.63
CA TYR A 256 11.16 21.68 -10.26
C TYR A 256 10.33 22.95 -10.16
N LEU A 257 9.26 22.87 -9.40
CA LEU A 257 8.47 24.03 -9.01
C LEU A 257 8.16 24.00 -7.49
N ASN A 258 8.27 25.16 -6.88
CA ASN A 258 7.79 25.42 -5.53
C ASN A 258 7.11 26.80 -5.54
N THR A 259 5.79 26.79 -5.40
CA THR A 259 4.98 28.01 -5.55
C THR A 259 3.70 27.89 -4.72
N GLU A 260 3.04 29.03 -4.55
CA GLU A 260 1.71 29.07 -3.96
C GLU A 260 0.72 29.59 -4.99
N LYS A 261 -0.36 28.87 -5.20
CA LYS A 261 -1.47 29.26 -6.08
C LYS A 261 -2.80 29.11 -5.34
N GLN A 262 -3.60 30.17 -5.40
CA GLN A 262 -4.91 30.22 -4.74
C GLN A 262 -4.85 29.86 -3.22
N GLY A 263 -3.75 30.25 -2.54
CA GLY A 263 -3.52 29.94 -1.13
C GLY A 263 -3.06 28.49 -0.87
N VAL A 264 -2.73 27.72 -1.90
CA VAL A 264 -2.26 26.34 -1.79
C VAL A 264 -0.76 26.29 -2.10
N PRO A 265 0.10 25.95 -1.13
CA PRO A 265 1.50 25.63 -1.40
C PRO A 265 1.60 24.34 -2.22
N ILE A 266 2.34 24.42 -3.33
CA ILE A 266 2.49 23.33 -4.32
C ILE A 266 3.98 23.16 -4.58
N GLU A 267 4.49 21.96 -4.33
CA GLU A 267 5.85 21.58 -4.62
C GLU A 267 5.86 20.32 -5.48
N ILE A 268 6.47 20.39 -6.66
CA ILE A 268 6.50 19.29 -7.62
C ILE A 268 7.90 19.17 -8.22
N ALA A 269 8.35 17.93 -8.33
CA ALA A 269 9.55 17.58 -9.05
C ALA A 269 9.20 16.58 -10.16
N ILE A 270 9.74 16.80 -11.36
CA ILE A 270 9.48 16.01 -12.56
C ILE A 270 10.81 15.60 -13.18
N MET A 271 10.92 14.34 -13.56
CA MET A 271 12.06 13.79 -14.28
C MET A 271 11.56 12.87 -15.39
N TYR A 272 12.26 12.85 -16.51
CA TYR A 272 12.02 11.89 -17.59
C TYR A 272 13.19 10.93 -17.70
N ASN A 273 12.89 9.67 -17.99
CA ASN A 273 13.88 8.61 -18.19
C ASN A 273 13.61 7.81 -19.48
N THR A 274 14.49 6.89 -19.79
CA THR A 274 14.39 6.05 -20.98
C THR A 274 13.38 4.91 -20.87
N GLY A 275 12.82 4.69 -19.68
CA GLY A 275 11.82 3.66 -19.39
C GLY A 275 10.48 3.91 -20.06
N TYR A 276 9.54 3.00 -19.84
CA TYR A 276 8.22 3.01 -20.51
C TYR A 276 7.06 3.26 -19.55
N ARG A 277 7.32 3.56 -18.27
CA ARG A 277 6.31 3.67 -17.21
C ARG A 277 6.12 5.08 -16.74
N GLU A 278 4.91 5.35 -16.24
CA GLU A 278 4.61 6.51 -15.42
C GLU A 278 4.81 6.12 -13.94
N ASN A 279 5.71 6.79 -13.25
CA ASN A 279 5.94 6.67 -11.81
C ASN A 279 5.52 7.98 -11.16
N LEU A 280 4.26 8.07 -10.73
CA LEU A 280 3.68 9.25 -10.12
C LEU A 280 3.37 9.00 -8.64
N TYR A 281 4.00 9.80 -7.79
CA TYR A 281 3.81 9.76 -6.34
C TYR A 281 3.20 11.07 -5.88
N SER A 282 2.06 11.00 -5.19
CA SER A 282 1.32 12.19 -4.81
C SER A 282 1.02 12.23 -3.32
N TYR A 283 1.18 13.43 -2.74
CA TYR A 283 1.08 13.67 -1.32
C TYR A 283 0.24 14.90 -1.01
N VAL A 284 -0.61 14.78 0.01
CA VAL A 284 -1.38 15.88 0.58
C VAL A 284 -1.06 15.95 2.06
N ASN A 285 -0.45 17.06 2.52
CA ASN A 285 0.00 17.21 3.90
C ASN A 285 0.87 16.03 4.38
N ASN A 286 1.80 15.56 3.53
CA ASN A 286 2.66 14.40 3.72
C ASN A 286 1.96 13.02 3.73
N ILE A 287 0.63 12.98 3.53
CA ILE A 287 -0.12 11.73 3.39
C ILE A 287 -0.03 11.25 1.94
N ASN A 288 0.38 10.01 1.73
CA ASN A 288 0.44 9.41 0.39
C ASN A 288 -0.98 9.13 -0.14
N THR A 289 -1.33 9.80 -1.23
CA THR A 289 -2.61 9.62 -1.93
C THR A 289 -2.44 8.62 -3.07
N ILE A 290 -2.43 7.33 -2.73
CA ILE A 290 -2.14 6.22 -3.67
C ILE A 290 -3.13 6.21 -4.84
N GLU A 291 -4.40 6.55 -4.61
CA GLU A 291 -5.44 6.66 -5.64
C GLU A 291 -5.46 8.04 -6.32
N GLY A 292 -4.51 8.92 -5.98
CA GLY A 292 -4.40 10.26 -6.54
C GLY A 292 -5.49 11.22 -6.02
N GLY A 293 -6.20 11.84 -6.93
CA GLY A 293 -7.23 12.84 -6.65
C GLY A 293 -7.09 14.08 -7.52
N THR A 294 -7.75 15.16 -7.12
CA THR A 294 -7.87 16.40 -7.90
C THR A 294 -6.53 17.06 -8.21
N HIS A 295 -5.54 16.98 -7.32
CA HIS A 295 -4.18 17.50 -7.56
C HIS A 295 -3.46 16.73 -8.69
N VAL A 296 -3.63 15.41 -8.77
CA VAL A 296 -3.09 14.59 -9.87
C VAL A 296 -3.79 14.88 -11.18
N VAL A 297 -5.12 15.07 -11.16
CA VAL A 297 -5.89 15.48 -12.34
C VAL A 297 -5.39 16.83 -12.86
N GLY A 298 -5.20 17.82 -11.97
CA GLY A 298 -4.65 19.12 -12.32
C GLY A 298 -3.26 19.04 -12.96
N PHE A 299 -2.39 18.21 -12.40
CA PHE A 299 -1.04 17.94 -12.92
C PHE A 299 -1.08 17.34 -14.33
N ARG A 300 -1.80 16.22 -14.52
CA ARG A 300 -1.89 15.51 -15.80
C ARG A 300 -2.50 16.39 -16.90
N THR A 301 -3.51 17.18 -16.56
CA THR A 301 -4.14 18.12 -17.48
C THR A 301 -3.15 19.18 -17.94
N ALA A 302 -2.39 19.79 -17.03
CA ALA A 302 -1.38 20.79 -17.36
C ALA A 302 -0.24 20.21 -18.20
N LEU A 303 0.31 19.03 -17.77
CA LEU A 303 1.37 18.33 -18.48
C LEU A 303 0.98 18.06 -19.94
N THR A 304 -0.18 17.45 -20.14
CA THR A 304 -0.71 17.14 -21.48
C THR A 304 -0.88 18.40 -22.32
N ARG A 305 -1.52 19.42 -21.79
CA ARG A 305 -1.81 20.68 -22.50
C ARG A 305 -0.52 21.40 -22.94
N VAL A 306 0.43 21.53 -22.03
CA VAL A 306 1.67 22.30 -22.30
C VAL A 306 2.58 21.55 -23.27
N LEU A 307 2.85 20.26 -23.02
CA LEU A 307 3.72 19.47 -23.88
C LEU A 307 3.10 19.24 -25.27
N LYS A 308 1.77 19.07 -25.36
CA LYS A 308 1.08 18.95 -26.64
C LYS A 308 1.23 20.22 -27.47
N LYS A 309 0.97 21.39 -26.87
CA LYS A 309 1.16 22.68 -27.52
C LYS A 309 2.60 22.84 -28.00
N TYR A 310 3.58 22.60 -27.15
CA TYR A 310 5.00 22.71 -27.49
C TYR A 310 5.40 21.76 -28.64
N ALA A 311 4.92 20.50 -28.60
CA ALA A 311 5.18 19.53 -29.66
C ALA A 311 4.58 19.95 -31.01
N GLU A 312 3.35 20.46 -31.02
CA GLU A 312 2.67 20.96 -32.25
C GLU A 312 3.37 22.19 -32.83
N GLU A 313 3.86 23.11 -32.00
CA GLU A 313 4.55 24.34 -32.47
C GLU A 313 5.98 24.05 -32.98
N ASN A 314 6.72 23.15 -32.31
CA ASN A 314 8.15 22.97 -32.59
C ASN A 314 8.48 21.69 -33.37
N ASN A 315 7.61 20.67 -33.37
CA ASN A 315 7.86 19.35 -33.97
C ASN A 315 6.76 18.93 -34.97
N ALA A 316 5.93 19.87 -35.48
CA ALA A 316 4.80 19.58 -36.38
C ALA A 316 5.18 18.65 -37.55
N LYS A 317 6.32 18.92 -38.22
CA LYS A 317 6.79 18.10 -39.34
C LYS A 317 7.10 16.67 -38.98
N ALA A 318 7.61 16.41 -37.76
CA ALA A 318 7.92 15.05 -37.27
C ALA A 318 6.63 14.28 -36.96
N ILE A 319 5.66 14.94 -36.34
CA ILE A 319 4.33 14.40 -36.01
C ILE A 319 3.56 14.05 -37.28
N GLU A 320 3.53 14.98 -38.25
CA GLU A 320 2.87 14.77 -39.52
C GLU A 320 3.51 13.64 -40.35
N LYS A 321 4.86 13.60 -40.40
CA LYS A 321 5.60 12.54 -41.09
C LYS A 321 5.33 11.17 -40.48
N ALA A 322 5.23 11.08 -39.14
CA ALA A 322 4.92 9.87 -38.44
C ALA A 322 3.44 9.45 -38.54
N LYS A 323 2.56 10.37 -39.00
CA LYS A 323 1.10 10.16 -39.07
C LYS A 323 0.51 9.68 -37.75
N ILE A 324 0.94 10.29 -36.65
CA ILE A 324 0.52 9.95 -35.31
C ILE A 324 -0.38 11.01 -34.69
N GLU A 325 -1.29 10.57 -33.85
CA GLU A 325 -2.06 11.43 -32.95
C GLU A 325 -1.52 11.20 -31.55
N ILE A 326 -0.99 12.24 -30.91
CA ILE A 326 -0.43 12.18 -29.56
C ILE A 326 -1.57 12.29 -28.55
N GLN A 327 -1.63 11.35 -27.62
CA GLN A 327 -2.60 11.29 -26.52
C GLN A 327 -1.94 11.63 -25.18
N GLY A 328 -2.76 11.91 -24.14
CA GLY A 328 -2.29 12.29 -22.82
C GLY A 328 -1.33 11.27 -22.18
N GLU A 329 -1.56 9.98 -22.43
CA GLU A 329 -0.72 8.89 -21.92
C GLU A 329 0.70 8.87 -22.52
N ASP A 330 0.87 9.32 -23.76
CA ASP A 330 2.18 9.33 -24.42
C ASP A 330 3.14 10.32 -23.73
N PHE A 331 2.62 11.38 -23.11
CA PHE A 331 3.40 12.34 -22.32
C PHE A 331 3.84 11.81 -20.96
N ARG A 332 3.28 10.71 -20.50
CA ARG A 332 3.57 10.11 -19.19
C ARG A 332 4.53 8.93 -19.25
N GLU A 333 4.87 8.47 -20.47
CA GLU A 333 5.83 7.38 -20.64
C GLU A 333 7.25 7.83 -20.28
N GLY A 334 7.87 7.11 -19.33
CA GLY A 334 9.19 7.46 -18.76
C GLY A 334 9.15 8.62 -17.76
N LEU A 335 7.97 9.05 -17.32
CA LEU A 335 7.78 10.10 -16.33
C LEU A 335 8.00 9.56 -14.91
N VAL A 336 8.84 10.23 -14.13
CA VAL A 336 8.92 10.09 -12.67
C VAL A 336 8.56 11.44 -12.06
N THR A 337 7.57 11.49 -11.19
CA THR A 337 7.16 12.75 -10.57
C THR A 337 6.70 12.56 -9.12
N VAL A 338 7.03 13.55 -8.31
CA VAL A 338 6.53 13.69 -6.95
C VAL A 338 5.71 14.98 -6.88
N ILE A 339 4.49 14.86 -6.42
CA ILE A 339 3.54 15.97 -6.23
C ILE A 339 3.27 16.11 -4.75
N SER A 340 3.63 17.22 -4.14
CA SER A 340 3.33 17.55 -2.74
C SER A 340 2.51 18.84 -2.69
N VAL A 341 1.30 18.74 -2.13
CA VAL A 341 0.43 19.90 -1.89
C VAL A 341 0.12 20.04 -0.42
N LYS A 342 0.05 21.27 0.06
CA LYS A 342 -0.33 21.57 1.45
C LYS A 342 -1.72 22.21 1.45
N VAL A 343 -2.70 21.49 1.96
CA VAL A 343 -4.12 21.88 1.95
C VAL A 343 -4.59 22.11 3.38
N ALA A 344 -5.17 23.27 3.66
CA ALA A 344 -5.61 23.62 5.02
C ALA A 344 -6.78 22.75 5.50
N GLU A 345 -7.72 22.43 4.59
CA GLU A 345 -8.91 21.60 4.88
C GLU A 345 -9.05 20.52 3.80
N PRO A 346 -8.21 19.45 3.83
CA PRO A 346 -8.29 18.42 2.82
C PRO A 346 -9.52 17.54 3.04
N GLN A 347 -10.22 17.27 1.94
CA GLN A 347 -11.36 16.37 1.87
C GLN A 347 -10.94 15.11 1.16
N PHE A 348 -10.95 13.98 1.85
CA PHE A 348 -10.58 12.69 1.28
C PHE A 348 -11.81 11.82 1.04
N GLU A 349 -11.74 10.99 -0.01
CA GLU A 349 -12.71 9.94 -0.24
C GLU A 349 -12.42 8.76 0.70
N GLY A 350 -12.93 8.81 1.94
CA GLY A 350 -12.80 7.75 2.94
C GLY A 350 -11.72 7.98 4.01
N GLN A 351 -11.77 7.12 5.04
CA GLN A 351 -10.93 7.22 6.24
C GLN A 351 -9.44 6.91 5.96
N THR A 352 -9.16 6.10 4.95
CA THR A 352 -7.79 5.74 4.57
C THR A 352 -7.02 6.86 3.88
N LYS A 353 -7.67 7.98 3.56
CA LYS A 353 -7.09 9.19 2.98
C LYS A 353 -6.35 8.96 1.65
N THR A 354 -6.73 7.95 0.88
CA THR A 354 -6.04 7.51 -0.35
C THR A 354 -6.28 8.42 -1.54
N LYS A 355 -7.37 9.22 -1.53
CA LYS A 355 -7.75 10.05 -2.67
C LYS A 355 -8.27 11.42 -2.22
N LEU A 356 -7.72 12.50 -2.81
CA LEU A 356 -8.14 13.88 -2.52
C LEU A 356 -9.36 14.27 -3.36
N GLY A 357 -10.38 14.82 -2.69
CA GLY A 357 -11.65 15.23 -3.30
C GLY A 357 -11.82 16.74 -3.57
N ASN A 358 -11.00 17.61 -2.95
CA ASN A 358 -11.09 19.06 -3.08
C ASN A 358 -11.01 19.55 -4.54
N SER A 359 -12.11 19.99 -5.12
CA SER A 359 -12.19 20.36 -6.56
C SER A 359 -11.30 21.56 -6.94
N GLU A 360 -11.14 22.54 -6.04
CA GLU A 360 -10.35 23.76 -6.24
C GLU A 360 -8.85 23.48 -6.43
N ILE A 361 -8.33 22.41 -5.85
CA ILE A 361 -6.91 22.05 -5.92
C ILE A 361 -6.49 21.71 -7.36
N SER A 362 -7.38 21.12 -8.15
CA SER A 362 -7.10 20.82 -9.57
C SER A 362 -6.74 22.08 -10.36
N GLY A 363 -7.48 23.17 -10.16
CA GLY A 363 -7.21 24.46 -10.81
C GLY A 363 -5.88 25.06 -10.39
N ALA A 364 -5.57 25.07 -9.08
CA ALA A 364 -4.33 25.62 -8.56
C ALA A 364 -3.09 24.86 -9.09
N VAL A 365 -3.13 23.53 -9.07
CA VAL A 365 -2.04 22.68 -9.59
C VAL A 365 -1.90 22.84 -11.11
N ASN A 366 -3.01 22.86 -11.86
CA ASN A 366 -2.98 23.06 -13.32
C ASN A 366 -2.30 24.39 -13.69
N GLN A 367 -2.61 25.47 -12.99
CA GLN A 367 -1.98 26.76 -13.20
C GLN A 367 -0.48 26.72 -12.87
N ALA A 368 -0.10 26.22 -11.69
CA ALA A 368 1.28 26.17 -11.25
C ALA A 368 2.18 25.37 -12.21
N VAL A 369 1.73 24.17 -12.57
CA VAL A 369 2.46 23.26 -13.49
C VAL A 369 2.52 23.87 -14.89
N GLY A 370 1.41 24.47 -15.36
CA GLY A 370 1.36 25.09 -16.67
C GLY A 370 2.37 26.22 -16.85
N GLU A 371 2.49 27.11 -15.87
CA GLU A 371 3.46 28.21 -15.86
C GLU A 371 4.91 27.67 -15.79
N ALA A 372 5.19 26.75 -14.87
CA ALA A 372 6.54 26.23 -14.69
C ALA A 372 7.04 25.45 -15.91
N LEU A 373 6.19 24.59 -16.49
CA LEU A 373 6.56 23.82 -17.68
C LEU A 373 6.76 24.70 -18.91
N ASN A 374 5.92 25.71 -19.14
CA ASN A 374 6.13 26.63 -20.26
C ASN A 374 7.50 27.32 -20.15
N ASN A 375 7.83 27.87 -18.98
CA ASN A 375 9.12 28.52 -18.76
C ASN A 375 10.28 27.54 -18.97
N TYR A 376 10.19 26.34 -18.40
CA TYR A 376 11.24 25.33 -18.54
C TYR A 376 11.50 24.94 -20.01
N LEU A 377 10.45 24.69 -20.77
CA LEU A 377 10.57 24.28 -22.19
C LEU A 377 11.16 25.39 -23.07
N GLU A 378 10.90 26.66 -22.75
CA GLU A 378 11.49 27.81 -23.46
C GLU A 378 12.97 28.01 -23.09
N GLU A 379 13.32 27.80 -21.81
CA GLU A 379 14.68 27.99 -21.30
C GLU A 379 15.59 26.81 -21.66
N HIS A 380 15.04 25.59 -21.86
CA HIS A 380 15.78 24.35 -22.07
C HIS A 380 15.36 23.63 -23.37
N PRO A 381 15.59 24.25 -24.54
CA PRO A 381 15.08 23.71 -25.82
C PRO A 381 15.68 22.34 -26.21
N LYS A 382 16.87 21.98 -25.71
CA LYS A 382 17.49 20.67 -25.98
C LYS A 382 16.75 19.56 -25.24
N GLU A 383 16.53 19.76 -23.96
CA GLU A 383 15.80 18.85 -23.06
C GLU A 383 14.33 18.73 -23.49
N ALA A 384 13.71 19.85 -23.84
CA ALA A 384 12.36 19.88 -24.39
C ALA A 384 12.24 19.03 -25.66
N LYS A 385 13.23 19.08 -26.55
CA LYS A 385 13.26 18.24 -27.74
C LYS A 385 13.39 16.77 -27.39
N GLN A 386 14.25 16.41 -26.43
CA GLN A 386 14.42 15.02 -25.98
C GLN A 386 13.10 14.46 -25.41
N ILE A 387 12.39 15.24 -24.62
CA ILE A 387 11.07 14.87 -24.08
C ILE A 387 10.08 14.65 -25.21
N VAL A 388 9.98 15.57 -26.17
CA VAL A 388 9.06 15.44 -27.31
C VAL A 388 9.42 14.27 -28.22
N ASP A 389 10.70 14.02 -28.49
CA ASP A 389 11.13 12.87 -29.27
C ASP A 389 10.72 11.55 -28.58
N LYS A 390 10.83 11.47 -27.24
CA LYS A 390 10.33 10.33 -26.44
C LYS A 390 8.81 10.18 -26.56
N VAL A 391 8.04 11.26 -26.48
CA VAL A 391 6.58 11.26 -26.65
C VAL A 391 6.17 10.76 -28.04
N ILE A 392 6.85 11.19 -29.11
CA ILE A 392 6.60 10.71 -30.47
C ILE A 392 6.88 9.21 -30.58
N LEU A 393 7.94 8.72 -29.93
CA LEU A 393 8.25 7.28 -29.88
C LEU A 393 7.15 6.50 -29.16
N ALA A 394 6.68 7.00 -28.02
CA ALA A 394 5.59 6.41 -27.24
C ALA A 394 4.28 6.34 -28.05
N ALA A 395 3.89 7.43 -28.69
CA ALA A 395 2.70 7.47 -29.55
C ALA A 395 2.81 6.48 -30.72
N THR A 396 3.99 6.37 -31.33
CA THR A 396 4.24 5.43 -32.43
C THR A 396 4.09 3.99 -31.95
N ALA A 397 4.68 3.66 -30.80
CA ALA A 397 4.58 2.34 -30.18
C ALA A 397 3.13 1.98 -29.81
N ARG A 398 2.36 2.93 -29.26
CA ARG A 398 0.94 2.77 -28.93
C ARG A 398 0.09 2.47 -30.16
N ILE A 399 0.29 3.21 -31.24
CA ILE A 399 -0.46 3.00 -32.49
C ILE A 399 -0.12 1.64 -33.10
N ALA A 400 1.15 1.25 -33.09
CA ALA A 400 1.58 -0.09 -33.54
C ALA A 400 0.92 -1.20 -32.72
N ALA A 401 0.88 -1.06 -31.39
CA ALA A 401 0.22 -2.00 -30.48
C ALA A 401 -1.29 -2.11 -30.75
N ARG A 402 -1.96 -0.97 -30.95
CA ARG A 402 -3.40 -0.95 -31.30
C ARG A 402 -3.66 -1.69 -32.61
N LYS A 403 -2.87 -1.43 -33.63
CA LYS A 403 -3.00 -2.06 -34.95
C LYS A 403 -2.76 -3.58 -34.89
N ALA A 404 -1.79 -4.02 -34.11
CA ALA A 404 -1.55 -5.44 -33.86
C ALA A 404 -2.77 -6.10 -33.19
N ARG A 405 -3.34 -5.45 -32.18
CA ARG A 405 -4.55 -5.92 -31.46
C ARG A 405 -5.76 -6.05 -32.37
N GLU A 406 -6.03 -5.03 -33.19
CA GLU A 406 -7.12 -5.05 -34.19
C GLU A 406 -6.94 -6.18 -35.20
N THR A 407 -5.70 -6.48 -35.57
CA THR A 407 -5.39 -7.58 -36.52
C THR A 407 -5.65 -8.94 -35.91
N VAL A 408 -5.36 -9.13 -34.63
CA VAL A 408 -5.66 -10.38 -33.89
C VAL A 408 -7.17 -10.55 -33.72
N GLN A 409 -7.89 -9.47 -33.37
CA GLN A 409 -9.36 -9.52 -33.25
C GLN A 409 -10.06 -9.80 -34.59
N ARG A 410 -9.54 -9.31 -35.72
CA ARG A 410 -10.08 -9.59 -37.07
C ARG A 410 -9.78 -11.02 -37.53
N LYS A 411 -8.73 -11.68 -37.03
CA LYS A 411 -8.40 -13.08 -37.36
C LYS A 411 -9.27 -14.12 -36.64
N SER A 412 -10.14 -13.70 -35.72
CA SER A 412 -11.14 -14.56 -35.05
C SER A 412 -12.57 -14.14 -35.41
N PRO A 413 -12.99 -14.19 -36.70
CA PRO A 413 -14.34 -13.74 -37.12
C PRO A 413 -15.46 -14.70 -36.74
N MET A 414 -15.18 -15.89 -36.21
CA MET A 414 -16.17 -16.90 -35.84
C MET A 414 -16.26 -17.24 -34.35
N GLY A 415 -15.49 -16.52 -33.50
CA GLY A 415 -15.65 -16.60 -32.07
C GLY A 415 -16.32 -15.33 -31.58
N GLY A 416 -17.60 -15.29 -31.47
CA GLY A 416 -18.27 -14.36 -30.57
C GLY A 416 -17.53 -14.44 -29.23
N GLY A 417 -17.27 -13.31 -28.52
CA GLY A 417 -16.42 -13.19 -27.34
C GLY A 417 -16.51 -14.37 -26.37
N GLY A 418 -15.98 -15.52 -26.80
CA GLY A 418 -16.06 -16.79 -26.10
C GLY A 418 -15.08 -16.77 -24.94
N MET A 419 -15.58 -17.23 -23.81
CA MET A 419 -14.76 -17.47 -22.61
C MET A 419 -13.55 -18.36 -22.95
N PRO A 420 -12.42 -18.18 -22.27
CA PRO A 420 -11.26 -19.03 -22.46
C PRO A 420 -11.66 -20.50 -22.37
N GLY A 421 -11.28 -21.33 -23.36
CA GLY A 421 -11.71 -22.74 -23.42
C GLY A 421 -11.30 -23.59 -22.22
N LYS A 422 -10.34 -23.10 -21.41
CA LYS A 422 -9.90 -23.71 -20.16
C LYS A 422 -10.67 -23.25 -18.93
N LEU A 423 -11.43 -22.16 -19.00
CA LEU A 423 -12.18 -21.63 -17.88
C LEU A 423 -13.36 -22.58 -17.55
N ALA A 424 -13.35 -23.08 -16.32
CA ALA A 424 -14.53 -23.70 -15.73
C ALA A 424 -15.31 -22.63 -14.97
N ASP A 425 -16.26 -21.99 -15.65
CA ASP A 425 -17.04 -20.87 -15.10
C ASP A 425 -18.04 -21.32 -14.01
N CYS A 426 -18.49 -20.36 -13.19
CA CYS A 426 -19.58 -20.56 -12.23
C CYS A 426 -20.93 -20.21 -12.84
N SER A 427 -22.01 -20.65 -12.19
CA SER A 427 -23.38 -20.44 -12.69
C SER A 427 -23.99 -19.11 -12.22
N SER A 428 -23.58 -18.56 -11.07
CA SER A 428 -24.01 -17.23 -10.60
C SER A 428 -23.53 -16.14 -11.56
N ARG A 429 -24.31 -15.08 -11.68
CA ARG A 429 -24.02 -13.87 -12.45
C ARG A 429 -23.91 -12.64 -11.56
N VAL A 430 -23.94 -12.82 -10.26
CA VAL A 430 -23.78 -11.77 -9.25
C VAL A 430 -22.30 -11.69 -8.91
N PRO A 431 -21.56 -10.66 -9.34
CA PRO A 431 -20.09 -10.60 -9.21
C PRO A 431 -19.61 -10.67 -7.75
N GLU A 432 -20.40 -10.12 -6.82
CA GLU A 432 -20.13 -10.08 -5.39
C GLU A 432 -20.05 -11.47 -4.76
N GLU A 433 -20.77 -12.43 -5.32
CA GLU A 433 -20.80 -13.82 -4.87
C GLU A 433 -19.77 -14.68 -5.60
N CYS A 434 -19.25 -14.18 -6.73
CA CYS A 434 -18.41 -14.97 -7.62
C CYS A 434 -16.93 -14.83 -7.30
N GLU A 435 -16.23 -15.95 -7.38
CA GLU A 435 -14.79 -16.07 -7.14
C GLU A 435 -14.10 -16.73 -8.33
N LEU A 436 -12.96 -16.18 -8.75
CA LEU A 436 -12.09 -16.77 -9.77
C LEU A 436 -10.80 -17.27 -9.14
N TYR A 437 -10.54 -18.55 -9.24
CA TYR A 437 -9.26 -19.16 -8.87
C TYR A 437 -8.35 -19.24 -10.09
N LEU A 438 -7.19 -18.60 -10.00
CA LEU A 438 -6.06 -18.74 -10.92
C LEU A 438 -5.18 -19.86 -10.36
N VAL A 439 -5.23 -21.04 -10.97
CA VAL A 439 -4.65 -22.27 -10.41
C VAL A 439 -3.42 -22.68 -11.19
N GLU A 440 -2.34 -22.98 -10.49
CA GLU A 440 -1.12 -23.50 -11.11
C GLU A 440 -1.32 -24.89 -11.68
N GLY A 441 -1.14 -25.01 -13.01
CA GLY A 441 -1.13 -26.28 -13.71
C GLY A 441 -2.50 -26.93 -13.95
N ASP A 442 -2.53 -27.83 -14.89
CA ASP A 442 -3.75 -28.57 -15.29
C ASP A 442 -4.14 -29.65 -14.25
N SER A 443 -3.17 -30.20 -13.49
CA SER A 443 -3.42 -31.24 -12.47
C SER A 443 -4.19 -30.67 -11.27
N ALA A 444 -3.65 -29.63 -10.63
CA ALA A 444 -4.34 -28.96 -9.53
C ALA A 444 -5.64 -28.29 -9.99
N GLY A 445 -5.66 -27.75 -11.23
CA GLY A 445 -6.86 -27.25 -11.87
C GLY A 445 -7.95 -28.31 -12.03
N GLY A 446 -7.57 -29.57 -12.28
CA GLY A 446 -8.49 -30.73 -12.35
C GLY A 446 -9.16 -31.04 -11.01
N SER A 447 -8.37 -31.13 -9.93
CA SER A 447 -8.85 -31.32 -8.56
C SER A 447 -9.73 -30.14 -8.10
N ALA A 448 -9.32 -28.91 -8.38
CA ALA A 448 -10.09 -27.70 -8.04
C ALA A 448 -11.45 -27.65 -8.78
N LYS A 449 -11.50 -28.03 -10.07
CA LYS A 449 -12.75 -28.12 -10.84
C LYS A 449 -13.73 -29.13 -10.26
N GLN A 450 -13.25 -30.21 -9.66
CA GLN A 450 -14.09 -31.22 -9.02
C GLN A 450 -14.54 -30.79 -7.62
N GLY A 451 -13.64 -30.19 -6.82
CA GLY A 451 -13.90 -29.79 -5.43
C GLY A 451 -14.71 -28.50 -5.26
N ARG A 452 -14.74 -27.61 -6.25
CA ARG A 452 -15.33 -26.27 -6.15
C ARG A 452 -16.84 -26.22 -5.94
N SER A 453 -17.35 -25.13 -5.42
CA SER A 453 -18.76 -24.74 -5.56
C SER A 453 -19.03 -24.32 -7.01
N ARG A 454 -19.79 -25.09 -7.77
CA ARG A 454 -20.14 -24.72 -9.16
C ARG A 454 -21.05 -23.51 -9.25
N ALA A 455 -21.70 -23.15 -8.16
CA ALA A 455 -22.58 -21.99 -8.13
C ALA A 455 -21.80 -20.68 -8.20
N THR A 456 -20.72 -20.56 -7.42
CA THR A 456 -20.04 -19.28 -7.17
C THR A 456 -18.55 -19.27 -7.51
N GLN A 457 -17.92 -20.44 -7.72
CA GLN A 457 -16.48 -20.53 -7.94
C GLN A 457 -16.14 -20.94 -9.38
N ALA A 458 -15.31 -20.14 -10.03
CA ALA A 458 -14.73 -20.39 -11.34
C ALA A 458 -13.26 -20.79 -11.22
N ILE A 459 -12.77 -21.66 -12.10
CA ILE A 459 -11.38 -22.14 -12.12
C ILE A 459 -10.76 -21.86 -13.48
N LEU A 460 -9.64 -21.15 -13.49
CA LEU A 460 -8.80 -20.93 -14.66
C LEU A 460 -7.41 -21.53 -14.40
N PRO A 461 -7.07 -22.70 -14.96
CA PRO A 461 -5.73 -23.25 -14.87
C PRO A 461 -4.73 -22.44 -15.72
N LEU A 462 -3.59 -22.13 -15.15
CA LEU A 462 -2.47 -21.45 -15.81
C LEU A 462 -1.48 -22.51 -16.34
N ARG A 463 -0.95 -22.33 -17.54
CA ARG A 463 0.06 -23.22 -18.13
C ARG A 463 1.47 -22.82 -17.70
N GLY A 464 1.82 -23.08 -16.44
CA GLY A 464 3.14 -22.75 -15.91
C GLY A 464 3.36 -21.24 -15.74
N LYS A 465 4.60 -20.80 -15.88
CA LYS A 465 5.00 -19.41 -15.68
C LYS A 465 4.46 -18.51 -16.78
N ILE A 466 3.62 -17.55 -16.39
CA ILE A 466 3.10 -16.55 -17.34
C ILE A 466 4.19 -15.54 -17.74
N LEU A 467 3.93 -14.75 -18.78
CA LEU A 467 4.85 -13.71 -19.22
C LEU A 467 5.20 -12.74 -18.07
N ASN A 468 6.49 -12.52 -17.86
CA ASN A 468 6.94 -11.46 -16.96
C ASN A 468 6.69 -10.09 -17.61
N VAL A 469 5.59 -9.44 -17.19
CA VAL A 469 5.18 -8.14 -17.73
C VAL A 469 6.03 -6.98 -17.22
N GLU A 470 6.89 -7.20 -16.24
CA GLU A 470 7.87 -6.22 -15.80
C GLU A 470 8.90 -5.92 -16.91
N LYS A 471 9.32 -6.95 -17.65
CA LYS A 471 10.29 -6.88 -18.74
C LYS A 471 9.66 -6.70 -20.12
N ALA A 472 8.34 -6.85 -20.23
CA ALA A 472 7.64 -6.82 -21.50
C ALA A 472 7.00 -5.46 -21.77
N MET A 473 7.13 -4.98 -23.00
CA MET A 473 6.35 -3.83 -23.45
C MET A 473 4.84 -4.16 -23.42
N TRP A 474 4.02 -3.15 -23.22
CA TRP A 474 2.58 -3.23 -23.15
C TRP A 474 1.94 -4.11 -24.25
N HIS A 475 2.34 -3.94 -25.51
CA HIS A 475 1.79 -4.71 -26.62
C HIS A 475 2.13 -6.20 -26.55
N LYS A 476 3.31 -6.57 -26.04
CA LYS A 476 3.72 -7.98 -25.90
C LYS A 476 2.92 -8.72 -24.82
N ALA A 477 2.47 -8.00 -23.78
CA ALA A 477 1.61 -8.60 -22.76
C ALA A 477 0.30 -9.10 -23.39
N PHE A 478 -0.27 -8.37 -24.33
CA PHE A 478 -1.50 -8.76 -25.06
C PHE A 478 -1.29 -9.76 -26.20
N GLU A 479 -0.05 -10.11 -26.54
CA GLU A 479 0.25 -11.23 -27.43
C GLU A 479 0.30 -12.56 -26.67
N SER A 480 0.39 -12.54 -25.33
CA SER A 480 0.40 -13.73 -24.48
C SER A 480 -1.00 -14.29 -24.31
N ASP A 481 -1.19 -15.54 -24.70
CA ASP A 481 -2.47 -16.26 -24.55
C ASP A 481 -2.91 -16.34 -23.08
N GLU A 482 -1.99 -16.59 -22.14
CA GLU A 482 -2.31 -16.71 -20.72
C GLU A 482 -2.76 -15.37 -20.13
N VAL A 483 -2.10 -14.27 -20.48
CA VAL A 483 -2.51 -12.91 -20.05
C VAL A 483 -3.89 -12.57 -20.62
N ASN A 484 -4.11 -12.85 -21.91
CA ASN A 484 -5.42 -12.63 -22.54
C ASN A 484 -6.53 -13.48 -21.93
N ASN A 485 -6.24 -14.73 -21.56
CA ASN A 485 -7.18 -15.60 -20.88
C ASN A 485 -7.61 -15.05 -19.52
N ILE A 486 -6.65 -14.53 -18.74
CA ILE A 486 -6.95 -13.89 -17.44
C ILE A 486 -7.84 -12.65 -17.64
N ILE A 487 -7.44 -11.73 -18.51
CA ILE A 487 -8.18 -10.48 -18.80
C ILE A 487 -9.60 -10.80 -19.30
N THR A 488 -9.74 -11.77 -20.22
CA THR A 488 -11.03 -12.18 -20.77
C THR A 488 -11.92 -12.83 -19.71
N ALA A 489 -11.35 -13.71 -18.87
CA ALA A 489 -12.09 -14.35 -17.79
C ALA A 489 -12.62 -13.31 -16.79
N LEU A 490 -11.81 -12.33 -16.42
CA LEU A 490 -12.17 -11.24 -15.52
C LEU A 490 -13.26 -10.32 -16.08
N GLY A 491 -13.36 -10.20 -17.42
CA GLY A 491 -14.26 -9.25 -18.07
C GLY A 491 -13.75 -7.81 -18.09
N VAL A 492 -12.46 -7.60 -17.75
CA VAL A 492 -11.81 -6.30 -17.74
C VAL A 492 -11.59 -5.78 -19.16
N ARG A 493 -11.76 -4.48 -19.36
CA ARG A 493 -11.48 -3.78 -20.61
C ARG A 493 -10.50 -2.65 -20.34
N PHE A 494 -9.65 -2.37 -21.31
CA PHE A 494 -8.70 -1.25 -21.28
C PHE A 494 -9.12 -0.20 -22.29
N GLY A 495 -9.07 1.09 -21.90
CA GLY A 495 -9.39 2.20 -22.77
C GLY A 495 -10.84 2.18 -23.25
N VAL A 496 -11.79 2.41 -22.35
CA VAL A 496 -13.23 2.56 -22.69
C VAL A 496 -13.44 3.87 -23.42
N ASP A 497 -14.36 3.90 -24.39
CA ASP A 497 -14.69 5.10 -25.18
C ASP A 497 -14.98 6.30 -24.27
N GLY A 498 -14.15 7.34 -24.41
CA GLY A 498 -14.24 8.59 -23.64
C GLY A 498 -13.27 8.69 -22.46
N ASP A 499 -12.49 7.66 -22.13
CA ASP A 499 -11.41 7.76 -21.14
C ASP A 499 -10.11 8.18 -21.84
N GLU A 500 -9.46 9.25 -21.35
CA GLU A 500 -8.18 9.74 -21.87
C GLU A 500 -7.02 8.75 -21.60
N ASP A 501 -7.24 7.73 -20.77
CA ASP A 501 -6.23 6.76 -20.36
C ASP A 501 -6.52 5.36 -20.91
N SER A 502 -6.00 5.07 -22.10
CA SER A 502 -6.19 3.78 -22.77
C SER A 502 -5.51 2.60 -22.07
N LYS A 503 -4.68 2.86 -21.05
CA LYS A 503 -3.97 1.86 -20.25
C LYS A 503 -4.73 1.50 -18.98
N LYS A 504 -5.69 2.31 -18.55
CA LYS A 504 -6.46 2.09 -17.33
C LYS A 504 -7.43 0.93 -17.48
N ALA A 505 -7.43 0.04 -16.49
CA ALA A 505 -8.35 -1.08 -16.44
C ALA A 505 -9.74 -0.63 -15.96
N ASN A 506 -10.76 -0.84 -16.77
CA ASN A 506 -12.14 -0.62 -16.34
C ASN A 506 -12.66 -1.89 -15.64
N ILE A 507 -12.92 -1.79 -14.34
CA ILE A 507 -13.39 -2.87 -13.48
C ILE A 507 -14.91 -2.85 -13.25
N ASP A 508 -15.68 -1.91 -13.84
CA ASP A 508 -17.15 -1.84 -13.69
C ASP A 508 -17.88 -3.11 -14.13
N LYS A 509 -17.24 -3.88 -15.00
CA LYS A 509 -17.76 -5.16 -15.51
C LYS A 509 -16.98 -6.37 -15.00
N LEU A 510 -16.25 -6.19 -13.89
CA LEU A 510 -15.55 -7.29 -13.24
C LEU A 510 -16.54 -8.40 -12.89
N ARG A 511 -16.25 -9.63 -13.32
CA ARG A 511 -17.17 -10.76 -13.18
C ARG A 511 -17.06 -11.48 -11.85
N TYR A 512 -15.96 -11.26 -11.14
CA TYR A 512 -15.63 -11.94 -9.89
C TYR A 512 -15.06 -10.93 -8.91
N HIS A 513 -15.72 -10.71 -7.78
CA HIS A 513 -15.24 -9.80 -6.74
C HIS A 513 -14.18 -10.42 -5.82
N LYS A 514 -13.83 -11.69 -6.06
CA LYS A 514 -12.61 -12.29 -5.50
C LYS A 514 -11.84 -13.00 -6.59
N VAL A 515 -10.62 -12.56 -6.80
CA VAL A 515 -9.64 -13.20 -7.68
C VAL A 515 -8.57 -13.80 -6.78
N ILE A 516 -8.45 -15.11 -6.81
CA ILE A 516 -7.67 -15.88 -5.84
C ILE A 516 -6.53 -16.58 -6.57
N ILE A 517 -5.30 -16.23 -6.25
CA ILE A 517 -4.10 -16.91 -6.74
C ILE A 517 -3.91 -18.16 -5.90
N MET A 518 -3.89 -19.31 -6.53
CA MET A 518 -3.72 -20.60 -5.90
C MET A 518 -2.57 -21.36 -6.57
N ALA A 519 -1.39 -21.27 -5.97
CA ALA A 519 -0.14 -21.85 -6.44
C ALA A 519 0.40 -22.87 -5.43
N ASP A 520 1.28 -23.74 -5.89
CA ASP A 520 1.94 -24.75 -5.05
C ASP A 520 2.82 -24.08 -3.98
N ALA A 521 3.02 -24.76 -2.87
CA ALA A 521 3.83 -24.26 -1.74
C ALA A 521 5.33 -24.54 -1.98
N ASP A 522 5.82 -24.32 -3.19
CA ASP A 522 7.22 -24.49 -3.59
C ASP A 522 7.77 -23.21 -4.25
N VAL A 523 9.04 -23.25 -4.64
CA VAL A 523 9.72 -22.08 -5.24
C VAL A 523 9.14 -21.69 -6.61
N ASP A 524 8.63 -22.65 -7.37
CA ASP A 524 8.01 -22.40 -8.68
C ASP A 524 6.62 -21.79 -8.51
N GLY A 525 5.81 -22.27 -7.56
CA GLY A 525 4.52 -21.71 -7.22
C GLY A 525 4.64 -20.28 -6.67
N ALA A 526 5.63 -20.02 -5.81
CA ALA A 526 5.92 -18.66 -5.34
C ALA A 526 6.29 -17.72 -6.50
N HIS A 527 7.06 -18.20 -7.49
CA HIS A 527 7.40 -17.42 -8.68
C HIS A 527 6.16 -17.16 -9.56
N ILE A 528 5.28 -18.17 -9.77
CA ILE A 528 4.04 -17.99 -10.53
C ILE A 528 3.12 -16.98 -9.84
N ALA A 529 2.96 -17.07 -8.53
CA ALA A 529 2.19 -16.10 -7.76
C ALA A 529 2.75 -14.68 -7.92
N THR A 530 4.07 -14.52 -7.88
CA THR A 530 4.75 -13.22 -8.08
C THR A 530 4.54 -12.69 -9.50
N LEU A 531 4.61 -13.54 -10.54
CA LEU A 531 4.33 -13.14 -11.93
C LEU A 531 2.86 -12.67 -12.09
N VAL A 532 1.92 -13.38 -11.47
CA VAL A 532 0.50 -13.00 -11.50
C VAL A 532 0.28 -11.68 -10.75
N MET A 533 0.86 -11.53 -9.56
CA MET A 533 0.80 -10.27 -8.82
C MET A 533 1.42 -9.12 -9.62
N THR A 534 2.54 -9.35 -10.32
CA THR A 534 3.17 -8.35 -11.21
C THR A 534 2.21 -7.93 -12.32
N LEU A 535 1.49 -8.87 -12.93
CA LEU A 535 0.47 -8.56 -13.93
C LEU A 535 -0.63 -7.67 -13.36
N PHE A 536 -1.19 -8.01 -12.21
CA PHE A 536 -2.23 -7.20 -11.58
C PHE A 536 -1.70 -5.82 -11.16
N TYR A 537 -0.55 -5.76 -10.54
CA TYR A 537 0.04 -4.50 -10.09
C TYR A 537 0.35 -3.55 -11.26
N ARG A 538 0.88 -4.08 -12.38
CA ARG A 538 1.32 -3.27 -13.52
C ARG A 538 0.20 -2.90 -14.50
N TYR A 539 -0.81 -3.75 -14.64
CA TYR A 539 -1.84 -3.59 -15.68
C TYR A 539 -3.26 -3.42 -15.14
N MET A 540 -3.52 -3.85 -13.92
CA MET A 540 -4.86 -3.82 -13.32
C MET A 540 -4.79 -3.44 -11.82
N PRO A 541 -4.05 -2.36 -11.45
CA PRO A 541 -3.92 -1.97 -10.04
C PRO A 541 -5.28 -1.67 -9.40
N GLU A 542 -6.28 -1.28 -10.18
CA GLU A 542 -7.63 -1.01 -9.73
C GLU A 542 -8.27 -2.23 -9.05
N ILE A 543 -7.93 -3.45 -9.49
CA ILE A 543 -8.42 -4.69 -8.86
C ILE A 543 -7.83 -4.87 -7.46
N ILE A 544 -6.55 -4.52 -7.27
CA ILE A 544 -5.91 -4.55 -5.95
C ILE A 544 -6.48 -3.45 -5.06
N GLN A 545 -6.61 -2.23 -5.57
CA GLN A 545 -7.13 -1.07 -4.85
C GLN A 545 -8.58 -1.29 -4.39
N ALA A 546 -9.40 -1.94 -5.22
CA ALA A 546 -10.77 -2.33 -4.88
C ALA A 546 -10.84 -3.54 -3.92
N GLY A 547 -9.70 -4.12 -3.53
CA GLY A 547 -9.65 -5.22 -2.57
C GLY A 547 -10.08 -6.58 -3.12
N HIS A 548 -9.99 -6.78 -4.43
CA HIS A 548 -10.49 -8.00 -5.08
C HIS A 548 -9.42 -9.08 -5.31
N LEU A 549 -8.12 -8.81 -5.05
CA LEU A 549 -7.05 -9.78 -5.25
C LEU A 549 -6.65 -10.47 -3.94
N TYR A 550 -6.55 -11.80 -3.97
CA TYR A 550 -6.21 -12.65 -2.83
C TYR A 550 -5.20 -13.72 -3.20
N ILE A 551 -4.46 -14.20 -2.20
CA ILE A 551 -3.61 -15.39 -2.27
C ILE A 551 -4.23 -16.46 -1.37
N ALA A 552 -4.42 -17.65 -1.90
CA ALA A 552 -4.83 -18.79 -1.11
C ALA A 552 -3.64 -19.35 -0.32
N ASN A 553 -3.88 -19.73 0.92
CA ASN A 553 -2.88 -20.34 1.78
C ASN A 553 -3.31 -21.79 2.10
N PRO A 554 -2.87 -22.80 1.30
CA PRO A 554 -3.14 -24.20 1.59
C PRO A 554 -2.32 -24.68 2.78
N PRO A 555 -2.76 -25.73 3.52
CA PRO A 555 -1.98 -26.30 4.60
C PRO A 555 -0.73 -26.99 4.06
N LEU A 556 0.37 -26.90 4.85
CA LEU A 556 1.62 -27.59 4.52
C LEU A 556 1.62 -29.05 4.99
N TYR A 557 0.86 -29.36 6.05
CA TYR A 557 0.85 -30.68 6.66
C TYR A 557 -0.56 -31.16 6.97
N LYS A 558 -0.73 -32.48 6.95
CA LYS A 558 -1.83 -33.17 7.60
C LYS A 558 -1.24 -34.08 8.69
N CYS A 559 -1.50 -33.74 9.94
CA CYS A 559 -1.05 -34.51 11.10
C CYS A 559 -2.18 -35.42 11.60
N SER A 560 -1.87 -36.68 11.92
CA SER A 560 -2.87 -37.63 12.43
C SER A 560 -2.31 -38.56 13.51
N LYS A 561 -3.15 -38.83 14.52
CA LYS A 561 -2.90 -39.82 15.57
C LYS A 561 -4.17 -40.63 15.81
N GLY A 562 -4.17 -41.88 15.40
CA GLY A 562 -5.35 -42.74 15.47
C GLY A 562 -6.53 -42.19 14.67
N LYS A 563 -7.59 -41.74 15.34
CA LYS A 563 -8.79 -41.16 14.72
C LYS A 563 -8.78 -39.63 14.62
N ILE A 564 -7.80 -38.99 15.26
CA ILE A 564 -7.67 -37.54 15.28
C ILE A 564 -6.81 -37.12 14.08
N SER A 565 -7.27 -36.14 13.33
CA SER A 565 -6.54 -35.58 12.18
C SER A 565 -6.82 -34.09 12.09
N GLU A 566 -5.75 -33.30 12.00
CA GLU A 566 -5.81 -31.84 11.81
C GLU A 566 -4.89 -31.42 10.66
N TYR A 567 -5.26 -30.33 9.96
CA TYR A 567 -4.40 -29.68 8.98
C TYR A 567 -3.58 -28.60 9.67
N CYS A 568 -2.28 -28.53 9.36
CA CYS A 568 -1.35 -27.53 9.91
C CYS A 568 -0.78 -26.69 8.77
N TYR A 569 -0.83 -25.38 8.94
CA TYR A 569 -0.45 -24.41 7.91
C TYR A 569 1.02 -23.98 8.00
N ASN A 570 1.66 -24.26 9.13
CA ASN A 570 3.08 -23.97 9.38
C ASN A 570 3.68 -25.03 10.35
N ASP A 571 5.00 -24.93 10.56
CA ASP A 571 5.71 -25.83 11.47
C ASP A 571 5.30 -25.64 12.93
N GLU A 572 4.94 -24.43 13.34
CA GLU A 572 4.50 -24.13 14.70
C GLU A 572 3.22 -24.89 15.04
N GLU A 573 2.24 -24.87 14.14
CA GLU A 573 1.00 -25.64 14.30
C GLU A 573 1.24 -27.15 14.29
N ARG A 574 2.18 -27.63 13.46
CA ARG A 574 2.59 -29.03 13.44
C ARG A 574 3.20 -29.43 14.80
N LEU A 575 4.11 -28.62 15.32
CA LEU A 575 4.72 -28.87 16.64
C LEU A 575 3.69 -28.80 17.77
N ALA A 576 2.78 -27.83 17.71
CA ALA A 576 1.69 -27.72 18.68
C ALA A 576 0.76 -28.95 18.66
N PHE A 577 0.48 -29.52 17.48
CA PHE A 577 -0.26 -30.77 17.35
C PHE A 577 0.50 -31.95 18.02
N ILE A 578 1.81 -32.03 17.76
CA ILE A 578 2.67 -33.08 18.34
C ILE A 578 2.71 -32.96 19.85
N GLU A 579 2.87 -31.76 20.39
CA GLU A 579 2.85 -31.52 21.84
C GLU A 579 1.50 -31.89 22.45
N LYS A 580 0.41 -31.40 21.86
CA LYS A 580 -0.96 -31.58 22.37
C LYS A 580 -1.41 -33.04 22.42
N TYR A 581 -1.02 -33.83 21.42
CA TYR A 581 -1.54 -35.19 21.26
C TYR A 581 -0.51 -36.30 21.51
N ALA A 582 0.77 -35.96 21.60
CA ALA A 582 1.84 -36.95 21.77
C ALA A 582 2.94 -36.55 22.76
N ASP A 583 2.71 -35.53 23.58
CA ASP A 583 3.66 -35.03 24.59
C ASP A 583 5.08 -34.84 23.99
N GLY A 584 5.15 -34.24 22.80
CA GLY A 584 6.41 -33.99 22.10
C GLY A 584 7.02 -35.20 21.37
N ASN A 585 6.38 -36.36 21.37
CA ASN A 585 6.92 -37.57 20.74
C ASN A 585 6.40 -37.75 19.31
N GLU A 586 7.24 -37.48 18.31
CA GLU A 586 6.89 -37.60 16.87
C GLU A 586 6.61 -39.06 16.43
N GLY A 587 7.16 -40.05 17.10
CA GLY A 587 7.07 -41.47 16.71
C GLY A 587 5.65 -42.08 16.70
N GLY A 588 4.66 -41.38 17.25
CA GLY A 588 3.26 -41.80 17.28
C GLY A 588 2.33 -41.02 16.34
N ILE A 589 2.87 -40.10 15.58
CA ILE A 589 2.12 -39.21 14.68
C ILE A 589 2.46 -39.50 13.22
N HIS A 590 1.43 -39.67 12.41
CA HIS A 590 1.59 -39.73 10.97
C HIS A 590 1.46 -38.31 10.42
N THR A 591 2.56 -37.75 9.90
CA THR A 591 2.60 -36.44 9.27
C THR A 591 2.72 -36.64 7.75
N GLN A 592 1.71 -36.21 7.01
CA GLN A 592 1.75 -36.10 5.56
C GLN A 592 2.08 -34.65 5.22
N ARG A 593 3.15 -34.44 4.46
CA ARG A 593 3.52 -33.13 3.94
C ARG A 593 2.96 -32.99 2.51
N TYR A 594 2.35 -31.84 2.22
CA TYR A 594 1.90 -31.48 0.89
C TYR A 594 2.96 -30.57 0.23
N LYS A 595 3.53 -30.99 -0.89
CA LYS A 595 4.47 -30.20 -1.70
C LYS A 595 3.77 -29.41 -2.78
N GLY A 596 2.60 -29.87 -3.23
CA GLY A 596 1.82 -29.20 -4.24
C GLY A 596 0.33 -29.51 -4.11
N LEU A 597 -0.48 -28.62 -4.65
CA LEU A 597 -1.96 -28.72 -4.69
C LEU A 597 -2.46 -29.96 -5.44
N GLY A 598 -1.64 -30.46 -6.40
CA GLY A 598 -1.93 -31.68 -7.15
C GLY A 598 -1.89 -32.95 -6.30
N GLU A 599 -1.31 -32.92 -5.10
CA GLU A 599 -1.29 -34.03 -4.15
C GLU A 599 -2.58 -34.13 -3.32
N MET A 600 -3.40 -33.07 -3.32
CA MET A 600 -4.68 -33.04 -2.63
C MET A 600 -5.78 -33.59 -3.53
N ASN A 601 -6.60 -34.46 -2.97
CA ASN A 601 -7.85 -34.85 -3.65
C ASN A 601 -8.87 -33.68 -3.61
N PRO A 602 -9.94 -33.71 -4.42
CA PRO A 602 -10.92 -32.64 -4.49
C PRO A 602 -11.59 -32.27 -3.16
N GLU A 603 -11.83 -33.24 -2.28
CA GLU A 603 -12.44 -33.02 -0.97
C GLU A 603 -11.49 -32.32 -0.04
N GLN A 604 -10.22 -32.74 0.01
CA GLN A 604 -9.18 -32.09 0.81
C GLN A 604 -8.97 -30.63 0.37
N LEU A 605 -8.92 -30.39 -0.95
CA LEU A 605 -8.74 -29.06 -1.50
C LEU A 605 -9.95 -28.16 -1.19
N TRP A 606 -11.15 -28.71 -1.20
CA TRP A 606 -12.35 -28.01 -0.75
C TRP A 606 -12.26 -27.64 0.72
N GLU A 607 -12.06 -28.62 1.60
CA GLU A 607 -12.06 -28.43 3.04
C GLU A 607 -11.03 -27.41 3.54
N THR A 608 -9.87 -27.35 2.90
CA THR A 608 -8.72 -26.56 3.38
C THR A 608 -8.53 -25.22 2.69
N THR A 609 -8.87 -25.13 1.39
CA THR A 609 -8.42 -24.01 0.53
C THR A 609 -9.56 -23.31 -0.21
N MET A 610 -10.67 -24.00 -0.47
CA MET A 610 -11.74 -23.45 -1.31
C MET A 610 -13.05 -23.16 -0.56
N ASN A 611 -13.34 -23.85 0.54
CA ASN A 611 -14.53 -23.61 1.32
C ASN A 611 -14.49 -22.24 2.02
N PRO A 612 -15.43 -21.32 1.75
CA PRO A 612 -15.45 -19.99 2.34
C PRO A 612 -15.45 -19.96 3.88
N GLU A 613 -15.94 -21.03 4.53
CA GLU A 613 -16.05 -21.10 6.00
C GLU A 613 -14.74 -21.52 6.68
N THR A 614 -13.84 -22.23 5.98
CA THR A 614 -12.67 -22.85 6.59
C THR A 614 -11.32 -22.43 5.99
N ARG A 615 -11.32 -21.85 4.79
CA ARG A 615 -10.12 -21.45 4.07
C ARG A 615 -9.45 -20.22 4.65
N TYR A 616 -8.14 -20.12 4.45
CA TYR A 616 -7.37 -18.91 4.71
C TYR A 616 -7.01 -18.20 3.41
N LEU A 617 -7.43 -16.93 3.28
CA LEU A 617 -7.07 -16.06 2.16
C LEU A 617 -6.32 -14.84 2.69
N LYS A 618 -5.18 -14.53 2.08
CA LYS A 618 -4.44 -13.29 2.31
C LYS A 618 -4.84 -12.28 1.23
N GLN A 619 -5.45 -11.17 1.62
CA GLN A 619 -5.75 -10.08 0.70
C GLN A 619 -4.45 -9.37 0.28
N VAL A 620 -4.30 -9.09 -1.01
CA VAL A 620 -3.18 -8.33 -1.54
C VAL A 620 -3.52 -6.84 -1.45
N THR A 621 -2.67 -6.07 -0.79
CA THR A 621 -2.84 -4.62 -0.61
C THR A 621 -1.57 -3.87 -1.04
N ILE A 622 -1.73 -2.63 -1.49
CA ILE A 622 -0.62 -1.71 -1.74
C ILE A 622 -0.55 -0.75 -0.56
N GLU A 623 0.53 -0.78 0.20
CA GLU A 623 0.70 0.05 1.40
C GLU A 623 1.47 1.33 1.11
N ASN A 624 2.57 1.19 0.38
CA ASN A 624 3.40 2.28 -0.10
C ASN A 624 3.66 2.06 -1.60
N ALA A 625 3.21 2.99 -2.44
CA ALA A 625 3.32 2.85 -3.89
C ALA A 625 4.79 2.84 -4.36
N ALA A 626 5.65 3.67 -3.75
CA ALA A 626 7.06 3.75 -4.10
C ALA A 626 7.82 2.47 -3.73
N GLU A 627 7.59 1.96 -2.54
CA GLU A 627 8.18 0.70 -2.07
C GLU A 627 7.70 -0.48 -2.90
N THR A 628 6.39 -0.56 -3.16
CA THR A 628 5.81 -1.62 -3.98
C THR A 628 6.40 -1.60 -5.40
N ASP A 629 6.53 -0.42 -6.01
CA ASP A 629 7.14 -0.26 -7.33
C ASP A 629 8.60 -0.73 -7.33
N TYR A 630 9.37 -0.33 -6.33
CA TYR A 630 10.76 -0.77 -6.15
C TYR A 630 10.87 -2.29 -6.00
N ILE A 631 10.04 -2.91 -5.14
CA ILE A 631 10.08 -4.37 -4.92
C ILE A 631 9.79 -5.12 -6.21
N PHE A 632 8.74 -4.74 -6.96
CA PHE A 632 8.45 -5.39 -8.24
C PHE A 632 9.54 -5.15 -9.28
N SER A 633 10.08 -3.94 -9.40
CA SER A 633 11.18 -3.63 -10.31
C SER A 633 12.45 -4.39 -9.95
N MET A 634 12.79 -4.49 -8.68
CA MET A 634 13.96 -5.20 -8.18
C MET A 634 13.82 -6.73 -8.35
N LEU A 635 12.68 -7.32 -7.93
CA LEU A 635 12.48 -8.77 -8.01
C LEU A 635 12.29 -9.25 -9.45
N MET A 636 11.54 -8.50 -10.27
CA MET A 636 11.05 -8.94 -11.57
C MET A 636 11.74 -8.23 -12.75
N GLY A 637 12.51 -7.16 -12.49
CA GLY A 637 13.25 -6.38 -13.50
C GLY A 637 14.48 -7.11 -14.06
N ASP A 638 15.25 -6.41 -14.91
CA ASP A 638 16.41 -7.01 -15.59
C ASP A 638 17.67 -7.07 -14.72
N ASP A 639 17.79 -6.18 -13.73
CA ASP A 639 18.99 -6.09 -12.89
C ASP A 639 19.09 -7.25 -11.90
N VAL A 640 20.26 -7.90 -11.93
CA VAL A 640 20.54 -9.06 -11.08
C VAL A 640 21.15 -8.65 -9.73
N ALA A 641 21.97 -7.62 -9.70
CA ALA A 641 22.73 -7.25 -8.50
C ALA A 641 21.84 -6.81 -7.33
N PRO A 642 20.86 -5.91 -7.50
CA PRO A 642 19.95 -5.53 -6.42
C PRO A 642 19.11 -6.70 -5.90
N ARG A 643 18.68 -7.59 -6.82
CA ARG A 643 17.93 -8.81 -6.46
C ARG A 643 18.75 -9.76 -5.62
N ARG A 644 20.04 -9.96 -5.97
CA ARG A 644 20.94 -10.78 -5.19
C ARG A 644 21.13 -10.22 -3.79
N GLU A 645 21.41 -8.94 -3.68
CA GLU A 645 21.58 -8.24 -2.40
C GLU A 645 20.32 -8.36 -1.51
N PHE A 646 19.14 -8.20 -2.10
CA PHE A 646 17.88 -8.39 -1.40
C PHE A 646 17.72 -9.83 -0.89
N ILE A 647 18.02 -10.83 -1.71
CA ILE A 647 17.94 -12.25 -1.32
C ILE A 647 18.94 -12.55 -0.20
N GLU A 648 20.17 -12.05 -0.30
CA GLU A 648 21.21 -12.25 0.73
C GLU A 648 20.80 -11.62 2.07
N LYS A 649 20.27 -10.40 2.06
CA LYS A 649 19.80 -9.70 3.26
C LYS A 649 18.58 -10.37 3.93
N ASN A 650 17.68 -10.96 3.13
CA ASN A 650 16.45 -11.55 3.61
C ASN A 650 16.49 -13.08 3.72
N ALA A 651 17.64 -13.70 3.48
CA ALA A 651 17.79 -15.16 3.49
C ALA A 651 17.42 -15.80 4.85
N THR A 652 17.63 -15.08 5.96
CA THR A 652 17.30 -15.54 7.31
C THR A 652 15.79 -15.60 7.59
N TYR A 653 14.99 -14.85 6.80
CA TYR A 653 13.52 -14.85 6.93
C TYR A 653 12.84 -15.82 5.97
N ALA A 654 13.61 -16.43 5.05
CA ALA A 654 13.07 -17.34 4.07
C ALA A 654 12.91 -18.75 4.66
N ASN A 655 11.69 -19.24 4.77
CA ASN A 655 11.40 -20.65 4.97
C ASN A 655 11.69 -21.41 3.66
N ILE A 656 12.95 -21.72 3.43
CA ILE A 656 13.38 -22.51 2.25
C ILE A 656 13.46 -23.95 2.67
N ASP A 657 12.73 -24.79 1.95
CA ASP A 657 12.90 -26.23 1.99
C ASP A 657 14.12 -26.58 1.14
N ALA A 658 15.28 -26.79 1.78
CA ALA A 658 16.52 -27.17 1.13
C ALA A 658 16.66 -28.70 1.02
#